data_2db16388bdd7c6bcbcb965df5f93bd70
#
_entry.id   2db16388bdd7c6bcbcb965df5f93bd70
#
_cell.length_a   1.000
_cell.length_b   1.000
_cell.length_c   1.000
_cell.angle_alpha   90.00
_cell.angle_beta   90.00
_cell.angle_gamma   90.00
#
_symmetry.space_group_name_H-M   'P 1'
#
loop_
_entity.id
_entity.type
_entity.pdbx_description
1 polymer ?
#
loop_
_entity_poly.entity_id
_entity_poly.type
_entity_poly.pdbx_seq_one_letter_code
_entity_poly.pdbx_strand_id
1 'polypeptide(L)'
;MSKKIIYFLLTIFYILNIHSITIDGELNELEWQKAKSFTDFLTIFPDTLAPPKYRTEAKYFADEKGIYFAFINYQPKEKQTFQKHPRDSFYANADRNYVIIDFNNNANIGYEFTVTLGDSIRDAIFVDENDFSDQWDAIWYAKTKSYDDYWISEFLIPWDVAPMINVEGPYRDISVSLARWAFSENEVYNSPGLSFYKSPFLSKFKKLQVKNLNMQKTRIDFFPYASFTNNFIQDNRQVNIGGEIFWDINQNSKLDFTLNPDFGQVESDDVIVNFSAIETYYPDKRPFFTENQTLFDVTGWNLRFINTRRIGAIPDKCSNTNRSHLGECKDSLIDTTDINFALRYTQRDESNEFGVFSAFEDDSIFSEGRDFLAFRYRSTRDFLNTKIGYLFTSVDRPSIERTAETHTIDYDLKPSNSSRVYGWVSQVNTEELGNKKTGYGFRSLVTNRFSDKLFGLLVFNYLDENFNINDMGYVEQYGNSFIGTYLQYSNPNNDEASSISQQNYALRMGYDRSYQGFGGGVGATLEYELSFKNSSRLEIECNCTLFRGKDYVETRNYIDSPYLESLGNHELEIEYSTPRTNMFQHRFKLGYETSGYETSDTNSDLRSEGHTIGYGILMKISENLKIFLSPLEYQTQSNWSVWRTDNLFGYYDKEMISSGINLDWFIGDRQETVSYTHLRAHET
;
A
#
# COMPACT_ATOMS: atom_id res chain seq x y z
N MET A 1 -48.11 32.77 -33.88
CA MET A 1 -46.64 32.65 -33.86
C MET A 1 -46.17 32.28 -35.25
N SER A 2 -45.38 33.13 -35.91
CA SER A 2 -44.97 32.96 -37.30
C SER A 2 -44.01 31.74 -37.47
N LYS A 3 -44.21 30.95 -38.50
CA LYS A 3 -43.32 29.80 -38.88
C LYS A 3 -41.83 30.20 -38.89
N LYS A 4 -41.50 31.47 -39.11
CA LYS A 4 -40.12 32.01 -39.06
C LYS A 4 -39.49 31.99 -37.65
N ILE A 5 -40.30 32.11 -36.59
CA ILE A 5 -39.80 32.01 -35.18
C ILE A 5 -39.49 30.56 -34.79
N ILE A 6 -40.27 29.61 -35.31
CA ILE A 6 -40.03 28.18 -35.08
C ILE A 6 -38.77 27.74 -35.82
N TYR A 7 -38.52 28.21 -37.04
CA TYR A 7 -37.29 27.92 -37.77
C TYR A 7 -36.05 28.58 -37.12
N PHE A 8 -36.21 29.78 -36.58
CA PHE A 8 -35.12 30.45 -35.85
C PHE A 8 -34.82 29.77 -34.52
N LEU A 9 -35.82 29.31 -33.79
CA LEU A 9 -35.62 28.49 -32.57
C LEU A 9 -35.06 27.09 -32.87
N LEU A 10 -35.46 26.46 -33.97
CA LEU A 10 -34.88 25.21 -34.43
C LEU A 10 -33.43 25.36 -34.92
N THR A 11 -33.07 26.49 -35.55
CA THR A 11 -31.67 26.77 -35.94
C THR A 11 -30.82 27.10 -34.71
N ILE A 12 -31.34 27.79 -33.71
CA ILE A 12 -30.64 28.00 -32.42
C ILE A 12 -30.46 26.68 -31.66
N PHE A 13 -31.44 25.77 -31.70
CA PHE A 13 -31.31 24.44 -31.11
C PHE A 13 -30.30 23.55 -31.86
N TYR A 14 -30.07 23.79 -33.16
CA TYR A 14 -29.09 23.08 -33.96
C TYR A 14 -27.65 23.64 -33.81
N ILE A 15 -27.50 24.90 -33.36
CA ILE A 15 -26.21 25.57 -33.13
C ILE A 15 -25.70 25.35 -31.69
N LEU A 16 -26.56 24.91 -30.80
CA LEU A 16 -26.21 24.53 -29.41
C LEU A 16 -25.89 23.03 -29.24
N ASN A 17 -25.46 22.31 -30.26
CA ASN A 17 -24.68 21.12 -30.08
C ASN A 17 -23.28 21.53 -29.59
N ILE A 18 -23.20 21.90 -28.31
CA ILE A 18 -21.96 21.86 -27.58
C ILE A 18 -21.53 20.38 -27.66
N HIS A 19 -20.53 20.11 -28.49
CA HIS A 19 -19.92 18.76 -28.56
C HIS A 19 -19.28 18.52 -27.20
N SER A 20 -20.06 17.93 -26.32
CA SER A 20 -19.55 17.41 -25.05
C SER A 20 -18.76 16.16 -25.38
N ILE A 21 -17.48 16.16 -25.07
CA ILE A 21 -16.63 14.97 -25.18
C ILE A 21 -17.29 13.85 -24.36
N THR A 22 -17.46 12.70 -24.98
CA THR A 22 -18.07 11.52 -24.38
C THR A 22 -16.98 10.48 -24.18
N ILE A 23 -16.80 9.99 -22.98
CA ILE A 23 -15.84 8.91 -22.70
C ILE A 23 -16.50 7.59 -23.06
N ASP A 24 -16.30 7.12 -24.29
CA ASP A 24 -16.94 5.91 -24.84
C ASP A 24 -15.93 4.91 -25.46
N GLY A 25 -14.64 5.27 -25.46
CA GLY A 25 -13.57 4.47 -26.07
C GLY A 25 -13.45 4.67 -27.59
N GLU A 26 -14.07 5.70 -28.15
CA GLU A 26 -13.92 6.10 -29.53
C GLU A 26 -13.25 7.48 -29.60
N LEU A 27 -12.40 7.72 -30.59
CA LEU A 27 -11.69 8.99 -30.76
C LEU A 27 -12.24 9.76 -31.97
N ASN A 28 -13.55 9.99 -31.99
CA ASN A 28 -14.26 10.58 -33.10
C ASN A 28 -14.46 12.11 -32.95
N GLU A 29 -14.19 12.68 -31.77
CA GLU A 29 -14.28 14.11 -31.53
C GLU A 29 -13.12 14.90 -32.16
N LEU A 30 -13.38 16.13 -32.49
CA LEU A 30 -12.41 17.01 -33.15
C LEU A 30 -11.18 17.34 -32.26
N GLU A 31 -11.36 17.28 -30.95
CA GLU A 31 -10.33 17.51 -29.95
C GLU A 31 -9.22 16.47 -30.07
N TRP A 32 -9.56 15.21 -30.31
CA TRP A 32 -8.60 14.12 -30.51
C TRP A 32 -7.75 14.27 -31.78
N GLN A 33 -8.29 14.95 -32.81
CA GLN A 33 -7.52 15.23 -34.01
C GLN A 33 -6.44 16.27 -33.79
N LYS A 34 -6.63 17.20 -32.83
CA LYS A 34 -5.70 18.26 -32.46
C LYS A 34 -4.84 17.90 -31.24
N ALA A 35 -5.10 16.77 -30.59
CA ALA A 35 -4.41 16.36 -29.40
C ALA A 35 -2.92 16.11 -29.66
N LYS A 36 -2.10 16.44 -28.68
CA LYS A 36 -0.66 16.11 -28.71
C LYS A 36 -0.49 14.62 -28.47
N SER A 37 0.54 14.01 -29.07
CA SER A 37 0.77 12.57 -28.97
C SER A 37 2.16 12.22 -28.42
N PHE A 38 2.22 11.03 -27.82
CA PHE A 38 3.42 10.35 -27.39
C PHE A 38 3.54 9.03 -28.16
N THR A 39 4.71 8.76 -28.69
CA THR A 39 5.03 7.52 -29.43
C THR A 39 6.36 6.92 -28.99
N ASP A 40 7.01 7.51 -27.98
CA ASP A 40 8.33 7.19 -27.49
C ASP A 40 8.30 6.13 -26.36
N PHE A 41 7.44 5.13 -26.52
CA PHE A 41 7.35 4.03 -25.57
C PHE A 41 8.56 3.10 -25.69
N LEU A 42 9.08 2.66 -24.54
CA LEU A 42 10.14 1.67 -24.42
C LEU A 42 9.70 0.53 -23.52
N THR A 43 10.21 -0.67 -23.74
CA THR A 43 9.93 -1.85 -22.91
C THR A 43 10.67 -1.72 -21.58
N ILE A 44 9.92 -1.68 -20.50
CA ILE A 44 10.43 -1.57 -19.11
C ILE A 44 10.29 -2.86 -18.31
N PHE A 45 9.51 -3.80 -18.80
CA PHE A 45 9.46 -5.17 -18.31
C PHE A 45 9.31 -6.13 -19.52
N PRO A 46 10.23 -7.08 -19.74
CA PRO A 46 11.56 -7.09 -19.12
C PRO A 46 12.31 -5.77 -19.36
N ASP A 47 13.18 -5.38 -18.45
CA ASP A 47 13.83 -4.05 -18.42
C ASP A 47 14.92 -3.90 -19.49
N THR A 48 14.49 -3.99 -20.74
CA THR A 48 15.40 -3.98 -21.91
C THR A 48 15.62 -2.59 -22.48
N LEU A 49 14.70 -1.66 -22.24
CA LEU A 49 14.58 -0.35 -22.88
C LEU A 49 14.59 -0.45 -24.42
N ALA A 50 14.20 -1.60 -24.94
CA ALA A 50 14.07 -1.84 -26.37
C ALA A 50 12.75 -1.24 -26.91
N PRO A 51 12.62 -1.02 -28.21
CA PRO A 51 11.33 -0.70 -28.82
C PRO A 51 10.27 -1.76 -28.47
N PRO A 52 9.03 -1.37 -28.17
CA PRO A 52 7.98 -2.30 -27.79
C PRO A 52 7.58 -3.21 -28.96
N LYS A 53 7.22 -4.46 -28.67
CA LYS A 53 6.71 -5.40 -29.66
C LYS A 53 5.47 -4.88 -30.36
N TYR A 54 4.57 -4.28 -29.61
CA TYR A 54 3.35 -3.67 -30.12
C TYR A 54 3.43 -2.14 -30.01
N ARG A 55 3.23 -1.46 -31.14
CA ARG A 55 3.16 -0.01 -31.17
C ARG A 55 2.07 0.50 -30.23
N THR A 56 2.38 1.55 -29.52
CA THR A 56 1.45 2.29 -28.67
C THR A 56 1.54 3.79 -29.03
N GLU A 57 0.41 4.43 -29.17
CA GLU A 57 0.30 5.87 -29.32
C GLU A 57 -0.62 6.39 -28.22
N ALA A 58 -0.15 7.31 -27.40
CA ALA A 58 -0.99 8.00 -26.44
C ALA A 58 -1.21 9.44 -26.88
N LYS A 59 -2.41 9.96 -26.67
CA LYS A 59 -2.81 11.34 -26.98
C LYS A 59 -3.32 12.03 -25.72
N TYR A 60 -3.16 13.35 -25.67
CA TYR A 60 -3.73 14.14 -24.59
C TYR A 60 -4.16 15.54 -25.04
N PHE A 61 -5.15 16.06 -24.37
CA PHE A 61 -5.55 17.47 -24.35
C PHE A 61 -6.19 17.79 -22.99
N ALA A 62 -6.45 19.07 -22.74
CA ALA A 62 -7.07 19.51 -21.49
C ALA A 62 -8.08 20.62 -21.75
N ASP A 63 -9.18 20.59 -20.99
CA ASP A 63 -10.24 21.61 -21.00
C ASP A 63 -10.61 22.02 -19.56
N GLU A 64 -11.74 22.70 -19.39
CA GLU A 64 -12.23 23.18 -18.08
C GLU A 64 -12.66 22.04 -17.15
N LYS A 65 -12.98 20.85 -17.66
CA LYS A 65 -13.44 19.72 -16.87
C LYS A 65 -12.26 18.91 -16.30
N GLY A 66 -11.18 18.77 -17.08
CA GLY A 66 -10.06 17.93 -16.69
C GLY A 66 -9.01 17.80 -17.79
N ILE A 67 -8.12 16.83 -17.56
CA ILE A 67 -7.17 16.36 -18.57
C ILE A 67 -7.66 15.03 -19.13
N TYR A 68 -7.58 14.93 -20.46
CA TYR A 68 -8.00 13.74 -21.20
C TYR A 68 -6.78 13.04 -21.74
N PHE A 69 -6.76 11.70 -21.61
CA PHE A 69 -5.79 10.83 -22.26
C PHE A 69 -6.50 9.78 -23.08
N ALA A 70 -5.89 9.40 -24.18
CA ALA A 70 -6.33 8.25 -24.97
C ALA A 70 -5.11 7.45 -25.41
N PHE A 71 -5.25 6.11 -25.40
CA PHE A 71 -4.24 5.21 -25.94
C PHE A 71 -4.80 4.44 -27.12
N ILE A 72 -4.04 4.39 -28.21
CA ILE A 72 -4.26 3.51 -29.34
C ILE A 72 -3.22 2.39 -29.22
N ASN A 73 -3.68 1.20 -28.83
CA ASN A 73 -2.84 0.07 -28.50
C ASN A 73 -2.89 -0.92 -29.67
N TYR A 74 -1.97 -0.86 -30.62
CA TYR A 74 -1.91 -1.77 -31.74
C TYR A 74 -1.59 -3.18 -31.26
N GLN A 75 -2.49 -4.14 -31.49
CA GLN A 75 -2.39 -5.52 -31.04
C GLN A 75 -3.47 -6.35 -31.70
N PRO A 76 -3.16 -7.50 -32.35
CA PRO A 76 -4.15 -8.36 -32.96
C PRO A 76 -5.19 -8.85 -31.94
N LYS A 77 -6.43 -9.03 -32.37
CA LYS A 77 -7.57 -9.40 -31.53
C LYS A 77 -7.33 -10.66 -30.71
N GLU A 78 -6.71 -11.66 -31.30
CA GLU A 78 -6.39 -12.93 -30.65
C GLU A 78 -5.33 -12.83 -29.54
N LYS A 79 -4.62 -11.70 -29.49
CA LYS A 79 -3.62 -11.37 -28.46
C LYS A 79 -4.15 -10.42 -27.41
N GLN A 80 -5.29 -9.80 -27.66
CA GLN A 80 -5.94 -8.92 -26.70
C GLN A 80 -6.51 -9.76 -25.54
N THR A 81 -6.17 -9.38 -24.31
CA THR A 81 -6.67 -10.07 -23.11
C THR A 81 -7.70 -9.19 -22.40
N PHE A 82 -8.95 -9.61 -22.55
CA PHE A 82 -10.10 -8.97 -21.92
C PHE A 82 -10.50 -9.73 -20.66
N GLN A 83 -10.62 -9.04 -19.53
CA GLN A 83 -11.25 -9.58 -18.31
C GLN A 83 -11.72 -8.45 -17.40
N LYS A 84 -12.92 -8.59 -16.82
CA LYS A 84 -13.38 -7.72 -15.76
C LYS A 84 -12.74 -8.09 -14.43
N HIS A 85 -12.48 -7.08 -13.61
CA HIS A 85 -11.91 -7.20 -12.28
C HIS A 85 -12.66 -6.27 -11.33
N PRO A 86 -12.68 -6.56 -10.02
CA PRO A 86 -13.09 -5.58 -9.01
C PRO A 86 -12.31 -4.27 -9.16
N ARG A 87 -12.91 -3.17 -8.73
CA ARG A 87 -12.16 -1.91 -8.59
C ARG A 87 -10.95 -2.17 -7.72
N ASP A 88 -9.85 -1.52 -8.02
CA ASP A 88 -8.56 -1.55 -7.31
C ASP A 88 -7.87 -2.91 -7.24
N SER A 89 -8.29 -3.85 -8.10
CA SER A 89 -7.61 -5.14 -8.23
C SER A 89 -6.16 -4.97 -8.70
N PHE A 90 -5.20 -5.27 -7.81
CA PHE A 90 -3.78 -5.21 -8.12
C PHE A 90 -3.37 -6.24 -9.19
N TYR A 91 -3.95 -7.44 -9.12
CA TYR A 91 -3.62 -8.57 -9.99
C TYR A 91 -4.59 -8.71 -11.17
N ALA A 92 -4.80 -7.63 -11.92
CA ALA A 92 -5.65 -7.70 -13.10
C ALA A 92 -4.98 -8.50 -14.24
N ASN A 93 -5.62 -9.59 -14.67
CA ASN A 93 -5.14 -10.44 -15.76
C ASN A 93 -5.71 -9.97 -17.11
N ALA A 94 -5.48 -8.71 -17.46
CA ALA A 94 -5.97 -8.08 -18.68
C ALA A 94 -4.95 -7.07 -19.22
N ASP A 95 -5.04 -6.79 -20.52
CA ASP A 95 -4.35 -5.63 -21.10
C ASP A 95 -4.82 -4.37 -20.41
N ARG A 96 -3.92 -3.42 -20.15
CA ARG A 96 -4.25 -2.20 -19.41
C ARG A 96 -3.34 -1.03 -19.73
N ASN A 97 -3.86 0.16 -19.52
CA ASN A 97 -3.10 1.40 -19.62
C ASN A 97 -3.04 2.10 -18.27
N TYR A 98 -1.93 2.79 -18.05
CA TYR A 98 -1.66 3.59 -16.85
C TYR A 98 -1.38 5.03 -17.26
N VAL A 99 -1.99 5.95 -16.55
CA VAL A 99 -1.68 7.37 -16.57
C VAL A 99 -1.24 7.75 -15.16
N ILE A 100 0.00 8.18 -14.99
CA ILE A 100 0.50 8.64 -13.69
C ILE A 100 0.82 10.13 -13.84
N ILE A 101 0.22 10.98 -12.98
CA ILE A 101 0.33 12.44 -13.06
C ILE A 101 0.85 12.98 -11.74
N ASP A 102 1.93 13.74 -11.80
CA ASP A 102 2.28 14.70 -10.75
C ASP A 102 1.73 16.08 -11.17
N PHE A 103 0.60 16.46 -10.60
CA PHE A 103 -0.11 17.70 -10.92
C PHE A 103 0.65 18.96 -10.51
N ASN A 104 1.63 18.84 -9.64
CA ASN A 104 2.43 19.94 -9.12
C ASN A 104 3.86 19.96 -9.67
N ASN A 105 4.27 18.95 -10.45
CA ASN A 105 5.60 18.80 -11.04
C ASN A 105 6.73 19.00 -10.00
N ASN A 106 6.53 18.49 -8.80
CA ASN A 106 7.47 18.63 -7.67
C ASN A 106 7.97 17.28 -7.11
N ALA A 107 7.59 16.16 -7.74
CA ALA A 107 7.96 14.81 -7.38
C ALA A 107 7.59 14.41 -5.93
N ASN A 108 6.54 15.01 -5.38
CA ASN A 108 6.04 14.66 -4.05
C ASN A 108 5.01 13.55 -4.12
N ILE A 109 4.02 13.70 -5.01
CA ILE A 109 2.95 12.73 -5.18
C ILE A 109 2.65 12.56 -6.67
N GLY A 110 2.68 11.32 -7.14
CA GLY A 110 2.17 10.93 -8.45
C GLY A 110 0.87 10.17 -8.29
N TYR A 111 -0.16 10.57 -8.98
CA TYR A 111 -1.50 9.96 -8.96
C TYR A 111 -1.63 9.01 -10.15
N GLU A 112 -1.85 7.73 -9.87
CA GLU A 112 -2.03 6.68 -10.87
C GLU A 112 -3.51 6.47 -11.18
N PHE A 113 -3.82 6.38 -12.46
CA PHE A 113 -5.12 6.02 -13.01
C PHE A 113 -4.92 4.88 -14.00
N THR A 114 -5.50 3.74 -13.70
CA THR A 114 -5.34 2.52 -14.50
C THR A 114 -6.69 2.03 -15.00
N VAL A 115 -6.80 1.74 -16.30
CA VAL A 115 -7.95 1.07 -16.88
C VAL A 115 -7.53 -0.20 -17.60
N THR A 116 -8.26 -1.30 -17.37
CA THR A 116 -8.07 -2.57 -18.08
C THR A 116 -8.92 -2.61 -19.33
N LEU A 117 -8.51 -3.43 -20.32
CA LEU A 117 -9.39 -3.82 -21.40
C LEU A 117 -10.52 -4.71 -20.82
N GLY A 118 -11.64 -4.09 -20.52
CA GLY A 118 -12.75 -4.63 -19.73
C GLY A 118 -13.37 -3.60 -18.80
N ASP A 119 -12.88 -2.34 -18.89
CA ASP A 119 -13.39 -1.18 -18.17
C ASP A 119 -13.23 -1.23 -16.63
N SER A 120 -12.43 -2.15 -16.11
CA SER A 120 -12.10 -2.16 -14.70
C SER A 120 -11.06 -1.09 -14.39
N ILE A 121 -11.31 -0.27 -13.38
CA ILE A 121 -10.45 0.86 -13.00
C ILE A 121 -9.73 0.58 -11.67
N ARG A 122 -8.56 1.17 -11.54
CA ARG A 122 -7.78 1.23 -10.30
C ARG A 122 -7.14 2.60 -10.19
N ASP A 123 -7.12 3.12 -9.00
CA ASP A 123 -6.36 4.33 -8.65
C ASP A 123 -5.39 4.04 -7.50
N ALA A 124 -4.31 4.79 -7.48
CA ALA A 124 -3.24 4.67 -6.50
C ALA A 124 -2.39 5.93 -6.45
N ILE A 125 -1.49 6.01 -5.49
CA ILE A 125 -0.51 7.09 -5.43
C ILE A 125 0.91 6.56 -5.28
N PHE A 126 1.85 7.30 -5.84
CA PHE A 126 3.27 7.19 -5.55
C PHE A 126 3.68 8.39 -4.72
N VAL A 127 4.35 8.15 -3.62
CA VAL A 127 4.85 9.19 -2.70
C VAL A 127 6.37 9.10 -2.65
N ASP A 128 7.03 10.24 -2.50
CA ASP A 128 8.47 10.33 -2.29
C ASP A 128 9.29 9.44 -3.25
N GLU A 129 9.01 9.54 -4.52
CA GLU A 129 9.55 8.83 -5.69
C GLU A 129 8.87 7.50 -5.98
N ASN A 130 8.98 6.49 -5.13
CA ASN A 130 8.59 5.12 -5.46
C ASN A 130 7.68 4.46 -4.41
N ASP A 131 7.39 5.14 -3.31
CA ASP A 131 6.55 4.55 -2.25
C ASP A 131 5.11 4.49 -2.73
N PHE A 132 4.61 3.28 -2.96
CA PHE A 132 3.31 3.02 -3.56
C PHE A 132 2.24 2.80 -2.49
N SER A 133 1.05 3.38 -2.69
CA SER A 133 -0.15 3.13 -1.89
C SER A 133 -1.39 3.05 -2.78
N ASP A 134 -2.19 2.02 -2.60
CA ASP A 134 -3.48 1.77 -3.25
C ASP A 134 -4.69 2.14 -2.36
N GLN A 135 -4.44 2.86 -1.28
CA GLN A 135 -5.48 3.29 -0.33
C GLN A 135 -6.15 4.61 -0.72
N TRP A 136 -5.74 5.23 -1.81
CA TRP A 136 -6.29 6.47 -2.29
C TRP A 136 -7.33 6.22 -3.38
N ASP A 137 -8.52 6.76 -3.22
CA ASP A 137 -9.64 6.67 -4.12
C ASP A 137 -10.03 8.01 -4.70
N ALA A 138 -10.42 8.03 -5.97
CA ALA A 138 -10.87 9.24 -6.67
C ALA A 138 -12.04 8.99 -7.62
N ILE A 139 -12.75 10.06 -7.96
CA ILE A 139 -13.78 10.03 -8.99
C ILE A 139 -13.20 10.48 -10.32
N TRP A 140 -13.02 9.55 -11.24
CA TRP A 140 -12.55 9.77 -12.59
C TRP A 140 -13.23 8.79 -13.57
N TYR A 141 -13.05 8.96 -14.86
CA TYR A 141 -13.80 8.22 -15.86
C TYR A 141 -12.86 7.64 -16.89
N ALA A 142 -13.11 6.38 -17.27
CA ALA A 142 -12.44 5.75 -18.39
C ALA A 142 -13.36 4.75 -19.11
N LYS A 143 -13.05 4.52 -20.38
CA LYS A 143 -13.74 3.52 -21.21
C LYS A 143 -12.75 2.89 -22.16
N THR A 144 -12.99 1.61 -22.50
CA THR A 144 -12.17 0.90 -23.44
C THR A 144 -13.01 0.31 -24.57
N LYS A 145 -12.41 0.19 -25.76
CA LYS A 145 -13.05 -0.43 -26.91
C LYS A 145 -12.05 -1.24 -27.72
N SER A 146 -12.43 -2.48 -28.02
CA SER A 146 -11.61 -3.45 -28.75
C SER A 146 -11.99 -3.50 -30.22
N TYR A 147 -10.98 -3.56 -31.10
CA TYR A 147 -11.07 -3.71 -32.54
C TYR A 147 -10.18 -4.89 -33.00
N ASP A 148 -10.19 -5.24 -34.26
CA ASP A 148 -9.46 -6.41 -34.76
C ASP A 148 -7.94 -6.29 -34.65
N ASP A 149 -7.39 -5.08 -34.94
CA ASP A 149 -5.94 -4.83 -35.00
C ASP A 149 -5.43 -3.94 -33.87
N TYR A 150 -6.33 -3.39 -33.05
CA TYR A 150 -5.98 -2.49 -31.95
C TYR A 150 -7.12 -2.41 -30.94
N TRP A 151 -6.84 -1.81 -29.79
CA TRP A 151 -7.84 -1.40 -28.82
C TRP A 151 -7.54 0.01 -28.32
N ILE A 152 -8.58 0.72 -27.88
CA ILE A 152 -8.51 2.08 -27.38
C ILE A 152 -8.87 2.07 -25.90
N SER A 153 -8.17 2.91 -25.12
CA SER A 153 -8.63 3.36 -23.83
C SER A 153 -8.72 4.87 -23.83
N GLU A 154 -9.76 5.43 -23.23
CA GLU A 154 -10.03 6.83 -23.12
C GLU A 154 -10.24 7.19 -21.65
N PHE A 155 -9.62 8.29 -21.19
CA PHE A 155 -9.63 8.76 -19.81
C PHE A 155 -10.10 10.20 -19.73
N LEU A 156 -10.91 10.51 -18.74
CA LEU A 156 -11.14 11.86 -18.23
C LEU A 156 -10.73 11.89 -16.76
N ILE A 157 -9.72 12.66 -16.44
CA ILE A 157 -9.23 12.89 -15.10
C ILE A 157 -9.60 14.33 -14.71
N PRO A 158 -10.62 14.53 -13.87
CA PRO A 158 -11.07 15.85 -13.44
C PRO A 158 -9.97 16.60 -12.69
N TRP A 159 -9.98 17.92 -12.77
CA TRP A 159 -8.97 18.72 -12.09
C TRP A 159 -9.10 18.71 -10.56
N ASP A 160 -10.27 18.44 -10.04
CA ASP A 160 -10.57 18.34 -8.59
C ASP A 160 -10.23 16.97 -8.00
N VAL A 161 -9.66 16.08 -8.80
CA VAL A 161 -9.28 14.73 -8.36
C VAL A 161 -8.14 14.74 -7.33
N ALA A 162 -7.28 15.75 -7.37
CA ALA A 162 -6.11 15.86 -6.51
C ALA A 162 -5.84 17.32 -6.10
N PRO A 163 -5.25 17.56 -4.93
CA PRO A 163 -4.83 18.91 -4.53
C PRO A 163 -3.77 19.47 -5.48
N MET A 164 -4.01 20.67 -5.98
CA MET A 164 -3.09 21.36 -6.87
C MET A 164 -2.65 22.69 -6.29
N ILE A 165 -1.36 22.98 -6.37
CA ILE A 165 -0.77 24.26 -5.97
C ILE A 165 -1.31 25.36 -6.87
N ASN A 166 -1.63 26.53 -6.30
CA ASN A 166 -2.01 27.71 -7.08
C ASN A 166 -0.77 28.26 -7.78
N VAL A 167 -0.81 28.32 -9.12
CA VAL A 167 0.27 28.83 -9.97
C VAL A 167 -0.21 30.09 -10.67
N GLU A 168 0.61 31.16 -10.64
CA GLU A 168 0.33 32.36 -11.36
C GLU A 168 0.64 32.19 -12.87
N GLY A 169 -0.19 32.80 -13.74
CA GLY A 169 0.01 32.79 -15.18
C GLY A 169 -0.98 31.92 -15.96
N PRO A 170 -0.93 31.99 -17.31
CA PRO A 170 -1.89 31.30 -18.17
C PRO A 170 -1.64 29.81 -18.37
N TYR A 171 -0.50 29.31 -17.93
CA TYR A 171 -0.10 27.91 -18.05
C TYR A 171 0.47 27.40 -16.74
N ARG A 172 0.33 26.10 -16.51
CA ARG A 172 0.97 25.36 -15.44
C ARG A 172 1.72 24.15 -16.00
N ASP A 173 2.79 23.80 -15.33
CA ASP A 173 3.54 22.58 -15.62
C ASP A 173 3.02 21.43 -14.73
N ILE A 174 2.71 20.30 -15.36
CA ILE A 174 2.48 19.01 -14.71
C ILE A 174 3.51 18.03 -15.24
N SER A 175 3.69 16.90 -14.60
CA SER A 175 4.54 15.86 -15.18
C SER A 175 3.82 14.50 -15.20
N VAL A 176 4.13 13.68 -16.23
CA VAL A 176 3.41 12.44 -16.49
C VAL A 176 4.33 11.29 -16.83
N SER A 177 3.89 10.09 -16.48
CA SER A 177 4.40 8.82 -16.99
C SER A 177 3.23 8.02 -17.53
N LEU A 178 3.35 7.51 -18.75
CA LEU A 178 2.30 6.78 -19.46
C LEU A 178 2.77 5.35 -19.67
N ALA A 179 1.95 4.36 -19.33
CA ALA A 179 2.34 2.97 -19.52
C ALA A 179 1.23 2.10 -20.10
N ARG A 180 1.65 1.00 -20.69
CA ARG A 180 0.80 -0.07 -21.19
C ARG A 180 1.33 -1.41 -20.73
N TRP A 181 0.47 -2.27 -20.24
CA TRP A 181 0.78 -3.68 -20.05
C TRP A 181 0.15 -4.51 -21.20
N ALA A 182 1.00 -5.07 -22.05
CA ALA A 182 0.62 -6.06 -23.05
C ALA A 182 0.64 -7.45 -22.38
N PHE A 183 -0.51 -7.83 -21.82
CA PHE A 183 -0.60 -8.95 -20.88
C PHE A 183 -0.24 -10.30 -21.52
N SER A 184 -0.68 -10.56 -22.76
CA SER A 184 -0.37 -11.79 -23.48
C SER A 184 1.12 -12.00 -23.77
N GLU A 185 1.89 -10.91 -23.85
CA GLU A 185 3.33 -10.95 -24.09
C GLU A 185 4.14 -10.85 -22.78
N ASN A 186 3.47 -10.57 -21.66
CA ASN A 186 4.11 -10.28 -20.38
C ASN A 186 5.11 -9.11 -20.47
N GLU A 187 4.74 -8.07 -21.22
CA GLU A 187 5.57 -6.89 -21.44
C GLU A 187 4.89 -5.63 -20.93
N VAL A 188 5.69 -4.73 -20.33
CA VAL A 188 5.25 -3.38 -19.96
C VAL A 188 6.02 -2.35 -20.77
N TYR A 189 5.29 -1.46 -21.41
CA TYR A 189 5.81 -0.33 -22.17
C TYR A 189 5.57 0.96 -21.42
N ASN A 190 6.54 1.86 -21.41
CA ASN A 190 6.43 3.15 -20.71
C ASN A 190 7.03 4.28 -21.56
N SER A 191 6.39 5.43 -21.55
CA SER A 191 6.91 6.70 -21.99
C SER A 191 7.07 7.60 -20.75
N PRO A 192 8.32 8.00 -20.41
CA PRO A 192 9.56 8.04 -21.19
C PRO A 192 10.54 6.87 -20.93
N GLY A 193 10.09 5.66 -20.67
CA GLY A 193 10.96 4.50 -20.44
C GLY A 193 11.38 4.34 -18.97
N LEU A 194 10.51 4.70 -18.05
CA LEU A 194 10.75 4.64 -16.61
C LEU A 194 10.08 3.42 -15.98
N SER A 195 10.86 2.65 -15.24
CA SER A 195 10.34 1.57 -14.41
C SER A 195 9.99 2.09 -13.02
N PHE A 196 8.77 1.85 -12.56
CA PHE A 196 8.31 2.22 -11.22
C PHE A 196 9.00 1.41 -10.10
N TYR A 197 9.69 0.33 -10.45
CA TYR A 197 10.55 -0.43 -9.51
C TYR A 197 11.94 0.17 -9.32
N LYS A 198 12.28 1.24 -10.06
CA LYS A 198 13.58 1.88 -10.01
C LYS A 198 13.48 3.31 -9.49
N SER A 199 14.19 3.60 -8.41
CA SER A 199 14.31 4.96 -7.88
C SER A 199 15.46 5.74 -8.58
N PRO A 200 15.33 7.05 -8.81
CA PRO A 200 14.15 7.86 -8.60
C PRO A 200 13.14 7.69 -9.75
N PHE A 201 11.85 7.78 -9.47
CA PHE A 201 10.77 7.56 -10.44
C PHE A 201 10.01 8.86 -10.77
N LEU A 202 9.31 9.48 -9.80
CA LEU A 202 8.48 10.67 -10.03
C LEU A 202 9.26 11.85 -10.62
N SER A 203 10.46 12.10 -10.11
CA SER A 203 11.31 13.22 -10.56
C SER A 203 11.80 13.08 -12.01
N LYS A 204 11.59 11.92 -12.65
CA LYS A 204 11.95 11.62 -14.04
C LYS A 204 10.78 11.69 -15.01
N PHE A 205 9.60 12.03 -14.54
CA PHE A 205 8.41 12.15 -15.38
C PHE A 205 8.59 13.21 -16.48
N LYS A 206 7.87 13.03 -17.57
CA LYS A 206 7.88 13.94 -18.71
C LYS A 206 7.01 15.14 -18.41
N LYS A 207 7.58 16.35 -18.51
CA LYS A 207 6.88 17.60 -18.26
C LYS A 207 5.90 17.93 -19.37
N LEU A 208 4.71 18.35 -18.98
CA LEU A 208 3.66 18.85 -19.85
C LEU A 208 3.21 20.23 -19.39
N GLN A 209 3.02 21.12 -20.37
CA GLN A 209 2.42 22.42 -20.11
C GLN A 209 0.94 22.38 -20.51
N VAL A 210 0.06 22.66 -19.54
CA VAL A 210 -1.39 22.76 -19.73
C VAL A 210 -1.87 24.14 -19.38
N LYS A 211 -3.04 24.55 -19.91
CA LYS A 211 -3.65 25.83 -19.53
C LYS A 211 -3.92 25.84 -18.02
N ASN A 212 -3.50 26.90 -17.37
CA ASN A 212 -3.85 27.15 -15.97
C ASN A 212 -5.29 27.69 -15.93
N LEU A 213 -6.24 26.76 -15.83
CA LEU A 213 -7.64 27.10 -15.69
C LEU A 213 -7.86 27.44 -14.23
N ASN A 214 -8.35 28.62 -13.93
CA ASN A 214 -8.56 29.11 -12.56
C ASN A 214 -9.66 28.28 -11.89
N MET A 215 -9.26 27.19 -11.22
CA MET A 215 -10.14 26.13 -10.71
C MET A 215 -10.46 26.29 -9.23
N GLN A 216 -10.56 27.51 -8.74
CA GLN A 216 -11.05 27.77 -7.40
C GLN A 216 -12.48 27.28 -7.25
N LYS A 217 -12.67 26.00 -7.05
CA LYS A 217 -13.95 25.45 -6.60
C LYS A 217 -13.81 25.03 -5.14
N THR A 218 -14.45 25.80 -4.27
CA THR A 218 -14.79 25.31 -2.95
C THR A 218 -15.79 24.17 -3.11
N ARG A 219 -15.49 23.00 -2.55
CA ARG A 219 -16.38 21.84 -2.55
C ARG A 219 -16.64 21.41 -1.12
N ILE A 220 -17.87 21.13 -0.81
CA ILE A 220 -18.28 20.57 0.49
C ILE A 220 -19.10 19.32 0.19
N ASP A 221 -18.59 18.18 0.63
CA ASP A 221 -19.30 16.93 0.61
C ASP A 221 -19.77 16.62 2.03
N PHE A 222 -21.06 16.33 2.19
CA PHE A 222 -21.65 16.00 3.48
C PHE A 222 -22.32 14.64 3.41
N PHE A 223 -21.92 13.73 4.29
CA PHE A 223 -22.41 12.36 4.39
C PHE A 223 -23.07 12.13 5.75
N PRO A 224 -24.38 12.48 5.91
CA PRO A 224 -25.10 12.14 7.11
C PRO A 224 -25.46 10.66 7.11
N TYR A 225 -25.42 10.02 8.27
CA TYR A 225 -25.86 8.64 8.42
C TYR A 225 -26.65 8.43 9.71
N ALA A 226 -27.45 7.37 9.69
CA ALA A 226 -28.10 6.80 10.86
C ALA A 226 -28.00 5.28 10.77
N SER A 227 -27.51 4.64 11.82
CA SER A 227 -27.42 3.20 11.91
C SER A 227 -28.29 2.65 13.02
N PHE A 228 -28.76 1.43 12.83
CA PHE A 228 -29.48 0.68 13.82
C PHE A 228 -28.81 -0.68 14.01
N THR A 229 -28.28 -0.91 15.21
CA THR A 229 -27.68 -2.17 15.58
C THR A 229 -28.56 -2.90 16.58
N ASN A 230 -28.84 -4.17 16.34
CA ASN A 230 -29.55 -5.05 17.25
C ASN A 230 -28.62 -6.22 17.63
N ASN A 231 -28.16 -6.20 18.86
CA ASN A 231 -27.34 -7.29 19.40
C ASN A 231 -28.26 -8.33 20.06
N PHE A 232 -28.47 -9.47 19.38
CA PHE A 232 -29.35 -10.54 19.85
C PHE A 232 -28.77 -11.32 21.05
N ILE A 233 -27.48 -11.22 21.31
CA ILE A 233 -26.81 -11.91 22.43
C ILE A 233 -27.04 -11.13 23.73
N GLN A 234 -26.99 -9.80 23.66
CA GLN A 234 -27.16 -8.89 24.80
C GLN A 234 -28.56 -8.34 24.92
N ASP A 235 -29.48 -8.66 23.98
CA ASP A 235 -30.81 -8.05 23.85
C ASP A 235 -30.75 -6.50 23.90
N ASN A 236 -29.72 -5.92 23.29
CA ASN A 236 -29.49 -4.49 23.24
C ASN A 236 -29.72 -3.93 21.84
N ARG A 237 -30.36 -2.77 21.79
CA ARG A 237 -30.68 -2.01 20.57
C ARG A 237 -30.05 -0.65 20.65
N GLN A 238 -29.21 -0.33 19.64
CA GLN A 238 -28.52 0.95 19.58
C GLN A 238 -28.90 1.67 18.28
N VAL A 239 -29.14 2.96 18.39
CA VAL A 239 -29.31 3.86 17.24
C VAL A 239 -28.19 4.88 17.29
N ASN A 240 -27.36 4.93 16.28
CA ASN A 240 -26.30 5.91 16.14
C ASN A 240 -26.66 6.88 15.01
N ILE A 241 -26.43 8.17 15.25
CA ILE A 241 -26.62 9.24 14.28
C ILE A 241 -25.31 10.03 14.23
N GLY A 242 -24.79 10.25 13.04
CA GLY A 242 -23.56 10.99 12.85
C GLY A 242 -23.44 11.55 11.43
N GLY A 243 -22.25 12.01 11.09
CA GLY A 243 -21.99 12.51 9.75
C GLY A 243 -20.55 12.94 9.54
N GLU A 244 -20.17 12.97 8.27
CA GLU A 244 -18.84 13.36 7.82
C GLU A 244 -18.95 14.58 6.90
N ILE A 245 -18.01 15.49 7.00
CA ILE A 245 -17.87 16.67 6.15
C ILE A 245 -16.45 16.66 5.58
N PHE A 246 -16.36 16.67 4.26
CA PHE A 246 -15.11 16.88 3.52
C PHE A 246 -15.20 18.22 2.81
N TRP A 247 -14.38 19.17 3.25
CA TRP A 247 -14.44 20.54 2.75
C TRP A 247 -13.12 20.95 2.09
N ASP A 248 -13.12 20.97 0.77
CA ASP A 248 -12.07 21.61 -0.03
C ASP A 248 -12.27 23.14 0.05
N ILE A 249 -11.61 23.79 1.02
CA ILE A 249 -11.69 25.24 1.23
C ILE A 249 -11.18 25.98 0.02
N ASN A 250 -10.09 25.48 -0.54
CA ASN A 250 -9.48 25.92 -1.80
C ASN A 250 -8.59 24.80 -2.34
N GLN A 251 -7.88 25.03 -3.45
CA GLN A 251 -6.99 24.03 -4.06
C GLN A 251 -5.86 23.52 -3.15
N ASN A 252 -5.49 24.33 -2.15
CA ASN A 252 -4.33 24.07 -1.28
C ASN A 252 -4.72 23.63 0.13
N SER A 253 -5.98 23.79 0.52
CA SER A 253 -6.41 23.62 1.91
C SER A 253 -7.68 22.78 1.98
N LYS A 254 -7.65 21.74 2.80
CA LYS A 254 -8.76 20.83 3.06
C LYS A 254 -9.04 20.72 4.55
N LEU A 255 -10.30 20.65 4.90
CA LEU A 255 -10.80 20.37 6.27
C LEU A 255 -11.75 19.20 6.22
N ASP A 256 -11.41 18.14 6.92
CA ASP A 256 -12.25 16.97 7.10
C ASP A 256 -12.71 16.90 8.55
N PHE A 257 -13.97 16.61 8.76
CA PHE A 257 -14.59 16.52 10.08
C PHE A 257 -15.55 15.34 10.14
N THR A 258 -15.50 14.56 11.19
CA THR A 258 -16.48 13.50 11.49
C THR A 258 -17.03 13.64 12.89
N LEU A 259 -18.33 13.41 13.03
CA LEU A 259 -19.06 13.43 14.30
C LEU A 259 -19.72 12.07 14.48
N ASN A 260 -19.46 11.42 15.63
CA ASN A 260 -19.99 10.12 16.02
C ASN A 260 -19.91 9.09 14.88
N PRO A 261 -18.72 8.82 14.32
CA PRO A 261 -18.56 7.99 13.14
C PRO A 261 -19.05 6.56 13.38
N ASP A 262 -19.83 6.04 12.42
CA ASP A 262 -20.25 4.63 12.42
C ASP A 262 -19.41 3.85 11.41
N PHE A 263 -18.60 2.95 11.91
CA PHE A 263 -17.73 2.09 11.10
C PHE A 263 -18.31 0.69 10.85
N GLY A 264 -19.60 0.49 11.09
CA GLY A 264 -20.26 -0.80 10.88
C GLY A 264 -20.30 -1.28 9.42
N GLN A 265 -20.01 -0.40 8.45
CA GLN A 265 -19.93 -0.72 7.02
C GLN A 265 -18.51 -1.01 6.54
N VAL A 266 -17.51 -0.90 7.41
CA VAL A 266 -16.12 -1.18 7.06
C VAL A 266 -15.92 -2.69 6.96
N GLU A 267 -15.18 -3.13 5.93
CA GLU A 267 -14.83 -4.54 5.77
C GLU A 267 -14.11 -5.07 7.01
N SER A 268 -14.47 -6.29 7.43
CA SER A 268 -13.78 -6.97 8.52
C SER A 268 -12.32 -7.27 8.14
N ASP A 269 -11.47 -7.30 9.16
CA ASP A 269 -10.09 -7.71 8.96
C ASP A 269 -9.99 -9.23 8.72
N ASP A 270 -8.95 -9.64 8.01
CA ASP A 270 -8.63 -11.05 7.83
C ASP A 270 -8.29 -11.71 9.16
N VAL A 271 -8.77 -12.93 9.36
CA VAL A 271 -8.45 -13.69 10.56
C VAL A 271 -7.01 -14.20 10.49
N ILE A 272 -6.13 -13.64 11.32
CA ILE A 272 -4.74 -14.07 11.46
C ILE A 272 -4.57 -14.78 12.81
N VAL A 273 -4.13 -16.04 12.77
CA VAL A 273 -3.75 -16.76 13.98
C VAL A 273 -2.29 -16.43 14.30
N ASN A 274 -2.06 -15.60 15.30
CA ASN A 274 -0.73 -15.16 15.69
C ASN A 274 -0.26 -15.86 16.97
N PHE A 275 0.80 -16.65 16.88
CA PHE A 275 1.46 -17.31 18.00
C PHE A 275 2.75 -16.59 18.44
N SER A 276 3.20 -15.58 17.68
CA SER A 276 4.42 -14.83 17.99
C SER A 276 4.22 -13.83 19.15
N ALA A 277 5.32 -13.32 19.67
CA ALA A 277 5.32 -12.24 20.68
C ALA A 277 4.93 -10.87 20.12
N ILE A 278 4.79 -10.76 18.80
CA ILE A 278 4.65 -9.50 18.07
C ILE A 278 3.17 -9.22 17.79
N GLU A 279 2.74 -7.99 18.02
CA GLU A 279 1.38 -7.52 17.67
C GLU A 279 1.19 -7.55 16.15
N THR A 280 0.07 -8.11 15.68
CA THR A 280 -0.29 -8.06 14.26
C THR A 280 -0.74 -6.65 13.88
N TYR A 281 -0.14 -6.09 12.84
CA TYR A 281 -0.57 -4.82 12.26
C TYR A 281 -1.70 -5.04 11.26
N TYR A 282 -2.77 -4.25 11.40
CA TYR A 282 -3.86 -4.14 10.43
C TYR A 282 -3.93 -2.71 9.90
N PRO A 283 -3.96 -2.50 8.58
CA PRO A 283 -4.20 -1.16 8.01
C PRO A 283 -5.60 -0.68 8.37
N ASP A 284 -5.77 0.63 8.49
CA ASP A 284 -7.10 1.22 8.69
C ASP A 284 -7.87 1.18 7.36
N LYS A 285 -9.16 0.85 7.43
CA LYS A 285 -10.08 0.80 6.30
C LYS A 285 -11.21 1.84 6.43
N ARG A 286 -11.21 2.65 7.48
CA ARG A 286 -12.22 3.67 7.74
C ARG A 286 -11.97 4.91 6.88
N PRO A 287 -12.92 5.34 6.02
CA PRO A 287 -12.70 6.38 5.01
C PRO A 287 -12.12 7.67 5.57
N PHE A 288 -12.66 8.19 6.67
CA PHE A 288 -12.15 9.41 7.29
C PHE A 288 -10.66 9.30 7.66
N PHE A 289 -10.19 8.15 8.14
CA PHE A 289 -8.81 7.97 8.58
C PHE A 289 -7.86 7.62 7.43
N THR A 290 -8.34 7.04 6.33
CA THR A 290 -7.50 6.66 5.18
C THR A 290 -7.28 7.80 4.20
N GLU A 291 -8.25 8.71 4.07
CA GLU A 291 -8.15 9.84 3.15
C GLU A 291 -7.06 10.83 3.60
N ASN A 292 -6.21 11.30 2.66
CA ASN A 292 -5.16 12.31 2.90
C ASN A 292 -4.12 11.98 4.03
N GLN A 293 -3.93 10.72 4.39
CA GLN A 293 -2.93 10.33 5.40
C GLN A 293 -1.48 10.63 5.00
N THR A 294 -1.18 10.71 3.71
CA THR A 294 0.19 10.79 3.19
C THR A 294 1.04 11.91 3.78
N LEU A 295 0.44 13.02 4.20
CA LEU A 295 1.17 14.08 4.87
C LEU A 295 1.70 13.64 6.24
N PHE A 296 0.90 12.89 6.99
CA PHE A 296 1.23 12.45 8.34
C PHE A 296 2.02 11.15 8.38
N ASP A 297 2.17 10.48 7.24
CA ASP A 297 2.82 9.17 7.16
C ASP A 297 4.35 9.32 7.22
N VAL A 298 4.90 9.09 8.40
CA VAL A 298 6.33 8.89 8.64
C VAL A 298 6.49 7.45 9.08
N THR A 299 7.01 6.62 8.18
CA THR A 299 7.04 5.17 8.36
C THR A 299 8.46 4.62 8.38
N GLY A 300 8.53 3.37 8.80
CA GLY A 300 9.68 2.50 8.68
C GLY A 300 9.22 1.05 8.53
N TRP A 301 10.11 0.11 8.27
CA TRP A 301 9.77 -1.29 8.40
C TRP A 301 9.25 -1.53 9.82
N ASN A 302 8.04 -2.12 9.93
CA ASN A 302 7.43 -2.48 11.20
C ASN A 302 7.30 -1.31 12.20
N LEU A 303 7.22 -0.08 11.69
CA LEU A 303 7.02 1.12 12.50
C LEU A 303 6.21 2.17 11.74
N ARG A 304 5.21 2.74 12.41
CA ARG A 304 4.42 3.90 11.96
C ARG A 304 4.19 4.84 13.13
N PHE A 305 4.45 6.12 12.97
CA PHE A 305 4.23 7.10 14.05
C PHE A 305 2.76 7.40 14.28
N ILE A 306 1.91 7.20 13.28
CA ILE A 306 0.46 7.29 13.40
C ILE A 306 -0.16 5.98 12.90
N ASN A 307 -0.89 5.33 13.79
CA ASN A 307 -1.73 4.17 13.55
C ASN A 307 -3.14 4.50 14.02
N THR A 308 -3.98 4.92 13.11
CA THR A 308 -5.35 5.36 13.42
C THR A 308 -6.22 4.26 14.01
N ARG A 309 -5.83 2.98 13.87
CA ARG A 309 -6.46 1.84 14.57
C ARG A 309 -6.38 1.94 16.09
N ARG A 310 -5.50 2.78 16.65
CA ARG A 310 -5.48 3.06 18.10
C ARG A 310 -6.70 3.87 18.53
N ILE A 311 -7.29 4.64 17.61
CA ILE A 311 -8.47 5.46 17.84
C ILE A 311 -9.73 4.58 17.68
N GLY A 312 -10.57 4.53 18.73
CA GLY A 312 -11.72 3.64 18.79
C GLY A 312 -11.37 2.20 19.16
N ALA A 313 -10.12 1.92 19.57
CA ALA A 313 -9.71 0.59 20.03
C ALA A 313 -10.29 0.24 21.41
N ILE A 314 -10.00 -0.97 21.88
CA ILE A 314 -10.44 -1.47 23.19
C ILE A 314 -10.16 -0.44 24.30
N PRO A 315 -11.12 -0.14 25.19
CA PRO A 315 -10.92 0.77 26.31
C PRO A 315 -9.75 0.34 27.22
N ASP A 316 -9.03 1.29 27.79
CA ASP A 316 -7.78 1.02 28.52
C ASP A 316 -7.92 0.00 29.65
N LYS A 317 -8.97 0.10 30.47
CA LYS A 317 -9.19 -0.85 31.56
C LYS A 317 -9.74 -2.21 31.13
N CYS A 318 -10.11 -2.34 29.86
CA CYS A 318 -10.56 -3.59 29.22
C CYS A 318 -9.45 -4.28 28.42
N SER A 319 -8.30 -3.64 28.23
CA SER A 319 -7.21 -4.15 27.43
C SER A 319 -6.44 -5.30 28.10
N ASN A 320 -5.76 -6.12 27.33
CA ASN A 320 -4.90 -7.18 27.86
C ASN A 320 -3.70 -6.65 28.67
N THR A 321 -3.32 -5.40 28.46
CA THR A 321 -2.22 -4.72 29.16
C THR A 321 -2.67 -4.16 30.51
N ASN A 322 -3.92 -3.70 30.62
CA ASN A 322 -4.53 -3.28 31.88
C ASN A 322 -5.79 -4.09 32.14
N ARG A 323 -5.67 -5.16 32.94
CA ARG A 323 -6.70 -6.19 33.14
C ARG A 323 -7.68 -5.88 34.26
N SER A 324 -7.69 -4.67 34.82
CA SER A 324 -8.50 -4.36 36.02
C SER A 324 -9.98 -4.69 35.87
N HIS A 325 -10.56 -4.52 34.68
CA HIS A 325 -11.97 -4.83 34.36
C HIS A 325 -12.13 -5.82 33.20
N LEU A 326 -11.07 -6.56 32.83
CA LEU A 326 -11.09 -7.46 31.67
C LEU A 326 -12.25 -8.47 31.70
N GLY A 327 -12.56 -9.03 32.87
CA GLY A 327 -13.68 -9.97 33.03
C GLY A 327 -15.02 -9.31 32.74
N GLU A 328 -15.27 -8.16 33.37
CA GLU A 328 -16.51 -7.40 33.24
C GLU A 328 -16.69 -6.87 31.81
N CYS A 329 -15.59 -6.43 31.16
CA CYS A 329 -15.62 -6.03 29.76
C CYS A 329 -15.96 -7.18 28.83
N LYS A 330 -15.42 -8.38 29.06
CA LYS A 330 -15.77 -9.59 28.31
C LYS A 330 -17.23 -9.98 28.48
N ASP A 331 -17.71 -9.93 29.72
CA ASP A 331 -19.13 -10.23 30.03
C ASP A 331 -20.06 -9.21 29.38
N SER A 332 -19.62 -7.95 29.27
CA SER A 332 -20.36 -6.86 28.63
C SER A 332 -20.09 -6.75 27.12
N LEU A 333 -19.21 -7.59 26.54
CA LEU A 333 -18.78 -7.58 25.14
C LEU A 333 -18.27 -6.19 24.68
N ILE A 334 -17.57 -5.49 25.55
CA ILE A 334 -16.94 -4.20 25.23
C ILE A 334 -15.58 -4.47 24.62
N ASP A 335 -15.43 -4.21 23.32
CA ASP A 335 -14.24 -4.43 22.52
C ASP A 335 -13.79 -3.19 21.71
N THR A 336 -14.59 -2.11 21.75
CA THR A 336 -14.32 -0.85 21.07
C THR A 336 -14.70 0.35 21.93
N THR A 337 -14.15 1.52 21.62
CA THR A 337 -14.52 2.81 22.20
C THR A 337 -15.17 3.67 21.12
N ASP A 338 -16.30 4.30 21.43
CA ASP A 338 -16.95 5.23 20.50
C ASP A 338 -16.10 6.49 20.32
N ILE A 339 -16.12 7.07 19.12
CA ILE A 339 -15.41 8.30 18.80
C ILE A 339 -16.42 9.43 18.78
N ASN A 340 -16.24 10.43 19.65
CA ASN A 340 -17.11 11.60 19.70
C ASN A 340 -17.00 12.41 18.41
N PHE A 341 -15.79 12.85 18.08
CA PHE A 341 -15.50 13.52 16.83
C PHE A 341 -14.02 13.43 16.47
N ALA A 342 -13.72 13.63 15.20
CA ALA A 342 -12.36 13.82 14.75
C ALA A 342 -12.28 14.93 13.67
N LEU A 343 -11.14 15.56 13.59
CA LEU A 343 -10.87 16.70 12.71
C LEU A 343 -9.49 16.53 12.05
N ARG A 344 -9.42 16.84 10.76
CA ARG A 344 -8.16 16.94 10.04
C ARG A 344 -8.15 18.17 9.15
N TYR A 345 -7.13 19.00 9.30
CA TYR A 345 -6.85 20.12 8.43
C TYR A 345 -5.52 19.89 7.73
N THR A 346 -5.46 20.11 6.42
CA THR A 346 -4.23 20.04 5.63
C THR A 346 -4.12 21.25 4.73
N GLN A 347 -2.90 21.75 4.57
CA GLN A 347 -2.57 22.83 3.64
C GLN A 347 -1.24 22.52 2.95
N ARG A 348 -1.17 22.80 1.64
CA ARG A 348 0.02 22.61 0.82
C ARG A 348 0.30 23.84 -0.03
N ASP A 349 1.55 24.27 -0.10
CA ASP A 349 2.03 25.25 -1.07
C ASP A 349 3.20 24.65 -1.87
N GLU A 350 3.87 25.45 -2.70
CA GLU A 350 4.96 24.98 -3.59
C GLU A 350 6.11 24.28 -2.81
N SER A 351 6.37 24.74 -1.61
CA SER A 351 7.54 24.30 -0.83
C SER A 351 7.22 23.79 0.57
N ASN A 352 5.99 23.98 1.03
CA ASN A 352 5.62 23.66 2.40
C ASN A 352 4.29 22.91 2.46
N GLU A 353 4.21 21.99 3.39
CA GLU A 353 3.00 21.24 3.71
C GLU A 353 2.78 21.32 5.22
N PHE A 354 1.53 21.51 5.60
CA PHE A 354 1.13 21.67 6.99
C PHE A 354 -0.11 20.84 7.26
N GLY A 355 -0.21 20.22 8.44
CA GLY A 355 -1.38 19.47 8.84
C GLY A 355 -1.58 19.43 10.34
N VAL A 356 -2.85 19.39 10.76
CA VAL A 356 -3.30 19.12 12.12
C VAL A 356 -4.34 18.01 12.06
N PHE A 357 -4.22 17.04 12.93
CA PHE A 357 -5.18 15.97 13.12
C PHE A 357 -5.51 15.84 14.60
N SER A 358 -6.77 15.65 14.95
CA SER A 358 -7.21 15.41 16.33
C SER A 358 -8.42 14.47 16.33
N ALA A 359 -8.49 13.60 17.32
CA ALA A 359 -9.63 12.72 17.56
C ALA A 359 -9.90 12.60 19.07
N PHE A 360 -11.17 12.52 19.43
CA PHE A 360 -11.64 12.46 20.81
C PHE A 360 -12.59 11.29 20.96
N GLU A 361 -12.28 10.40 21.88
CA GLU A 361 -13.12 9.26 22.21
C GLU A 361 -14.16 9.62 23.27
N ASP A 362 -15.24 8.88 23.31
CA ASP A 362 -16.26 9.00 24.35
C ASP A 362 -15.91 8.13 25.56
N ASP A 363 -16.44 8.50 26.73
CA ASP A 363 -16.28 7.69 27.93
C ASP A 363 -17.06 6.37 27.79
N SER A 364 -16.42 5.28 28.12
CA SER A 364 -17.07 3.98 28.27
C SER A 364 -17.45 3.72 29.73
N ILE A 365 -18.19 2.64 29.98
CA ILE A 365 -18.61 2.25 31.34
C ILE A 365 -17.43 2.07 32.29
N PHE A 366 -16.28 1.61 31.76
CA PHE A 366 -15.11 1.26 32.58
C PHE A 366 -13.89 2.15 32.34
N SER A 367 -13.91 2.99 31.32
CA SER A 367 -12.75 3.82 30.93
C SER A 367 -13.20 5.19 30.44
N GLU A 368 -12.49 6.23 30.85
CA GLU A 368 -12.58 7.55 30.23
C GLU A 368 -11.98 7.48 28.83
N GLY A 369 -12.52 8.25 27.89
CA GLY A 369 -12.05 8.34 26.50
C GLY A 369 -10.64 8.88 26.39
N ARG A 370 -9.97 8.58 25.29
CA ARG A 370 -8.62 9.03 24.98
C ARG A 370 -8.66 10.23 24.05
N ASP A 371 -7.69 11.13 24.18
CA ASP A 371 -7.53 12.29 23.33
C ASP A 371 -6.26 12.13 22.48
N PHE A 372 -6.40 12.34 21.16
CA PHE A 372 -5.33 12.20 20.18
C PHE A 372 -5.08 13.52 19.44
N LEU A 373 -3.82 13.91 19.30
CA LEU A 373 -3.41 15.09 18.54
C LEU A 373 -2.16 14.77 17.72
N ALA A 374 -2.16 15.17 16.46
CA ALA A 374 -0.97 15.19 15.63
C ALA A 374 -0.82 16.54 14.91
N PHE A 375 0.42 16.99 14.79
CA PHE A 375 0.83 18.16 14.05
C PHE A 375 1.93 17.77 13.07
N ARG A 376 1.83 18.20 11.83
CA ARG A 376 2.79 17.94 10.77
C ARG A 376 3.19 19.21 10.06
N TYR A 377 4.50 19.37 9.84
CA TYR A 377 5.05 20.35 8.93
C TYR A 377 6.13 19.69 8.08
N ARG A 378 6.15 19.94 6.77
CA ARG A 378 7.17 19.46 5.85
C ARG A 378 7.55 20.58 4.89
N SER A 379 8.84 20.73 4.61
CA SER A 379 9.37 21.76 3.73
C SER A 379 10.36 21.17 2.74
N THR A 380 10.20 21.53 1.47
CA THR A 380 11.14 21.20 0.38
C THR A 380 12.09 22.36 0.15
N ARG A 381 13.39 22.07 -0.03
CA ARG A 381 14.46 23.05 -0.24
C ARG A 381 15.27 22.69 -1.48
N ASP A 382 15.74 23.69 -2.23
CA ASP A 382 16.52 23.49 -3.44
C ASP A 382 17.89 22.85 -3.19
N PHE A 383 18.47 23.08 -2.01
CA PHE A 383 19.74 22.45 -1.64
C PHE A 383 19.63 20.94 -1.54
N LEU A 384 20.31 20.21 -2.40
CA LEU A 384 20.27 18.76 -2.57
C LEU A 384 18.83 18.21 -2.80
N ASN A 385 17.95 19.03 -3.31
CA ASN A 385 16.53 18.69 -3.41
C ASN A 385 16.01 18.04 -2.10
N THR A 386 16.23 18.74 -0.98
CA THR A 386 16.05 18.23 0.37
C THR A 386 14.62 18.44 0.83
N LYS A 387 13.98 17.40 1.37
CA LYS A 387 12.75 17.52 2.17
C LYS A 387 13.10 17.36 3.65
N ILE A 388 12.59 18.23 4.49
CA ILE A 388 12.70 18.14 5.95
C ILE A 388 11.31 18.27 6.53
N GLY A 389 10.96 17.36 7.42
CA GLY A 389 9.68 17.33 8.08
C GLY A 389 9.80 17.33 9.59
N TYR A 390 8.73 17.74 10.25
CA TYR A 390 8.54 17.63 11.68
C TYR A 390 7.15 17.09 11.96
N LEU A 391 7.08 16.00 12.71
CA LEU A 391 5.85 15.39 13.20
C LEU A 391 5.84 15.42 14.71
N PHE A 392 4.77 15.96 15.28
CA PHE A 392 4.45 15.89 16.69
C PHE A 392 3.19 15.04 16.87
N THR A 393 3.19 14.14 17.86
CA THR A 393 1.99 13.43 18.28
C THR A 393 1.85 13.50 19.79
N SER A 394 0.61 13.59 20.28
CA SER A 394 0.29 13.58 21.70
C SER A 394 -0.96 12.74 21.94
N VAL A 395 -0.91 11.91 22.96
CA VAL A 395 -2.06 11.10 23.41
C VAL A 395 -2.20 11.25 24.91
N ASP A 396 -3.43 11.56 25.35
CA ASP A 396 -3.84 11.53 26.76
C ASP A 396 -4.73 10.29 26.99
N ARG A 397 -4.41 9.52 28.03
CA ARG A 397 -5.08 8.28 28.43
C ARG A 397 -5.44 8.37 29.93
N PRO A 398 -6.50 9.13 30.27
CA PRO A 398 -6.79 9.48 31.66
C PRO A 398 -7.07 8.27 32.53
N SER A 399 -7.71 7.25 32.02
CA SER A 399 -8.04 6.02 32.77
C SER A 399 -6.86 5.27 33.37
N ILE A 400 -5.65 5.46 32.83
CA ILE A 400 -4.40 4.85 33.32
C ILE A 400 -3.37 5.90 33.71
N GLU A 401 -3.78 7.16 33.84
CA GLU A 401 -2.92 8.31 34.19
C GLU A 401 -1.66 8.33 33.30
N ARG A 402 -1.83 8.15 31.97
CA ARG A 402 -0.75 8.08 31.01
C ARG A 402 -0.86 9.14 29.93
N THR A 403 0.23 9.88 29.73
CA THR A 403 0.41 10.77 28.58
C THR A 403 1.62 10.32 27.76
N ALA A 404 1.54 10.48 26.44
CA ALA A 404 2.63 10.15 25.54
C ALA A 404 2.80 11.24 24.48
N GLU A 405 4.00 11.76 24.32
CA GLU A 405 4.35 12.75 23.31
C GLU A 405 5.50 12.25 22.46
N THR A 406 5.41 12.45 21.14
CA THR A 406 6.47 12.08 20.22
C THR A 406 6.87 13.27 19.36
N HIS A 407 8.18 13.51 19.24
CA HIS A 407 8.78 14.54 18.41
C HIS A 407 9.67 13.86 17.36
N THR A 408 9.32 13.97 16.10
CA THR A 408 10.05 13.32 15.00
C THR A 408 10.46 14.33 13.96
N ILE A 409 11.73 14.31 13.56
CA ILE A 409 12.26 15.04 12.41
C ILE A 409 12.60 14.01 11.35
N ASP A 410 11.98 14.11 10.19
CA ASP A 410 12.28 13.28 9.02
C ASP A 410 13.01 14.10 7.95
N TYR A 411 13.78 13.39 7.12
CA TYR A 411 14.58 13.98 6.06
C TYR A 411 14.64 13.07 4.84
N ASP A 412 14.70 13.71 3.67
CA ASP A 412 14.93 13.05 2.36
C ASP A 412 15.88 13.92 1.55
N LEU A 413 17.08 13.43 1.32
CA LEU A 413 18.17 14.09 0.62
C LEU A 413 18.46 13.36 -0.68
N LYS A 414 18.64 14.08 -1.77
CA LYS A 414 19.03 13.52 -3.07
C LYS A 414 20.37 14.09 -3.51
N PRO A 415 21.49 13.55 -2.98
CA PRO A 415 22.85 14.04 -3.30
C PRO A 415 23.19 13.93 -4.78
N SER A 416 22.58 12.98 -5.49
CA SER A 416 22.73 12.80 -6.94
C SER A 416 21.47 12.20 -7.55
N ASN A 417 21.42 12.14 -8.88
CA ASN A 417 20.33 11.47 -9.60
C ASN A 417 20.24 9.95 -9.37
N SER A 418 21.25 9.34 -8.78
CA SER A 418 21.35 7.91 -8.51
C SER A 418 21.33 7.57 -7.02
N SER A 419 21.45 8.59 -6.14
CA SER A 419 21.59 8.39 -4.69
C SER A 419 20.52 9.13 -3.92
N ARG A 420 19.96 8.49 -2.89
CA ARG A 420 19.02 9.07 -1.94
C ARG A 420 19.41 8.67 -0.53
N VAL A 421 19.30 9.60 0.42
CA VAL A 421 19.50 9.37 1.86
C VAL A 421 18.27 9.87 2.58
N TYR A 422 17.53 9.00 3.24
CA TYR A 422 16.28 9.37 3.90
C TYR A 422 16.09 8.62 5.20
N GLY A 423 15.27 9.17 6.08
CA GLY A 423 15.04 8.60 7.39
C GLY A 423 14.47 9.60 8.37
N TRP A 424 14.63 9.31 9.66
CA TRP A 424 14.12 10.15 10.74
C TRP A 424 14.92 10.00 12.03
N VAL A 425 14.79 11.00 12.89
CA VAL A 425 15.23 11.01 14.29
C VAL A 425 14.03 11.36 15.15
N SER A 426 13.82 10.63 16.23
CA SER A 426 12.64 10.80 17.07
C SER A 426 12.96 10.71 18.55
N GLN A 427 12.23 11.49 19.35
CA GLN A 427 12.17 11.43 20.79
C GLN A 427 10.74 11.14 21.23
N VAL A 428 10.59 10.21 22.17
CA VAL A 428 9.32 9.85 22.80
C VAL A 428 9.40 10.16 24.28
N ASN A 429 8.42 10.90 24.80
CA ASN A 429 8.27 11.17 26.22
C ASN A 429 6.97 10.55 26.70
N THR A 430 7.02 9.71 27.71
CA THR A 430 5.85 9.12 28.36
C THR A 430 5.85 9.45 29.84
N GLU A 431 4.69 9.74 30.38
CA GLU A 431 4.45 9.86 31.80
C GLU A 431 3.29 8.97 32.19
N GLU A 432 3.49 8.07 33.12
CA GLU A 432 2.47 7.13 33.61
C GLU A 432 2.56 7.03 35.12
N LEU A 433 1.46 7.32 35.82
CA LEU A 433 1.39 7.35 37.29
C LEU A 433 2.52 8.20 37.89
N GLY A 434 2.85 9.35 37.26
CA GLY A 434 3.92 10.24 37.65
C GLY A 434 5.34 9.81 37.30
N ASN A 435 5.53 8.61 36.74
CA ASN A 435 6.84 8.12 36.26
C ASN A 435 7.10 8.60 34.83
N LYS A 436 8.17 9.35 34.65
CA LYS A 436 8.60 9.89 33.37
C LYS A 436 9.66 9.00 32.71
N LYS A 437 9.49 8.70 31.43
CA LYS A 437 10.48 8.00 30.60
C LYS A 437 10.68 8.77 29.31
N THR A 438 11.92 8.78 28.84
CA THR A 438 12.26 9.34 27.51
C THR A 438 12.97 8.27 26.70
N GLY A 439 12.54 8.09 25.47
CA GLY A 439 13.11 7.17 24.51
C GLY A 439 13.58 7.89 23.26
N TYR A 440 14.59 7.35 22.58
CA TYR A 440 15.15 7.90 21.35
C TYR A 440 15.16 6.85 20.26
N GLY A 441 14.86 7.30 19.03
CA GLY A 441 14.92 6.47 17.85
C GLY A 441 15.63 7.18 16.70
N PHE A 442 16.31 6.40 15.87
CA PHE A 442 16.98 6.86 14.67
C PHE A 442 16.85 5.82 13.58
N ARG A 443 16.56 6.27 12.35
CA ARG A 443 16.58 5.45 11.15
C ARG A 443 17.19 6.21 9.99
N SER A 444 18.04 5.56 9.22
CA SER A 444 18.59 6.09 7.97
C SER A 444 18.69 5.00 6.92
N LEU A 445 18.24 5.32 5.72
CA LEU A 445 18.40 4.49 4.53
C LEU A 445 19.23 5.25 3.51
N VAL A 446 20.18 4.53 2.93
CA VAL A 446 21.04 5.04 1.86
C VAL A 446 20.83 4.15 0.65
N THR A 447 20.25 4.69 -0.41
CA THR A 447 20.10 3.95 -1.68
C THR A 447 21.03 4.50 -2.73
N ASN A 448 21.53 3.61 -3.59
CA ASN A 448 22.32 4.02 -4.75
C ASN A 448 22.09 3.08 -5.93
N ARG A 449 21.92 3.65 -7.11
CA ARG A 449 21.94 2.92 -8.38
C ARG A 449 23.34 3.03 -8.96
N PHE A 450 24.11 1.96 -8.86
CA PHE A 450 25.50 1.89 -9.36
C PHE A 450 25.56 1.80 -10.88
N SER A 451 24.55 1.17 -11.48
CA SER A 451 24.35 1.06 -12.92
C SER A 451 22.89 0.78 -13.24
N ASP A 452 22.52 0.71 -14.52
CA ASP A 452 21.14 0.34 -14.92
C ASP A 452 20.73 -1.06 -14.44
N LYS A 453 21.71 -1.92 -14.14
CA LYS A 453 21.51 -3.29 -13.69
C LYS A 453 21.72 -3.51 -12.19
N LEU A 454 22.44 -2.64 -11.50
CA LEU A 454 22.83 -2.85 -10.11
C LEU A 454 22.32 -1.73 -9.20
N PHE A 455 21.51 -2.13 -8.24
CA PHE A 455 20.94 -1.28 -7.17
C PHE A 455 21.42 -1.77 -5.81
N GLY A 456 21.65 -0.86 -4.88
CA GLY A 456 22.02 -1.17 -3.51
C GLY A 456 21.32 -0.26 -2.50
N LEU A 457 21.06 -0.83 -1.31
CA LEU A 457 20.50 -0.15 -0.17
C LEU A 457 21.26 -0.55 1.10
N LEU A 458 21.53 0.44 1.96
CA LEU A 458 21.98 0.24 3.33
C LEU A 458 20.92 0.80 4.26
N VAL A 459 20.63 0.10 5.35
CA VAL A 459 19.70 0.54 6.40
C VAL A 459 20.39 0.50 7.75
N PHE A 460 20.17 1.56 8.54
CA PHE A 460 20.55 1.67 9.93
C PHE A 460 19.29 1.98 10.72
N ASN A 461 19.05 1.25 11.79
CA ASN A 461 17.93 1.50 12.70
C ASN A 461 18.42 1.36 14.15
N TYR A 462 18.00 2.28 15.00
CA TYR A 462 18.27 2.26 16.43
C TYR A 462 17.00 2.72 17.16
N LEU A 463 16.51 1.90 18.05
CA LEU A 463 15.39 2.20 18.94
C LEU A 463 15.83 1.85 20.37
N ASP A 464 15.85 2.80 21.28
CA ASP A 464 16.23 2.51 22.65
C ASP A 464 15.11 1.77 23.43
N GLU A 465 15.40 1.35 24.65
CA GLU A 465 14.50 0.56 25.49
C GLU A 465 13.21 1.27 25.90
N ASN A 466 13.19 2.60 25.83
CA ASN A 466 12.03 3.43 26.17
C ASN A 466 11.31 3.99 24.94
N PHE A 467 11.76 3.61 23.73
CA PHE A 467 11.15 4.08 22.47
C PHE A 467 9.83 3.38 22.18
N ASN A 468 8.81 3.69 22.96
CA ASN A 468 7.48 3.14 22.79
C ASN A 468 6.50 4.17 22.25
N ILE A 469 6.17 4.08 20.97
CA ILE A 469 5.21 4.96 20.27
C ILE A 469 3.79 4.37 20.18
N ASN A 470 3.52 3.20 20.77
CA ASN A 470 2.27 2.46 20.59
C ASN A 470 1.03 3.15 21.18
N ASP A 471 1.16 4.31 21.82
CA ASP A 471 -0.01 5.09 22.26
C ASP A 471 -0.79 5.67 21.06
N MET A 472 -0.10 6.19 20.03
CA MET A 472 -0.71 6.65 18.78
C MET A 472 -0.19 5.90 17.56
N GLY A 473 1.02 5.39 17.64
CA GLY A 473 1.72 4.71 16.55
C GLY A 473 1.63 3.19 16.65
N TYR A 474 2.50 2.58 15.87
CA TYR A 474 2.79 1.16 15.90
C TYR A 474 4.30 0.96 15.79
N VAL A 475 4.87 0.24 16.71
CA VAL A 475 6.22 -0.29 16.60
C VAL A 475 6.19 -1.76 17.01
N GLU A 476 6.64 -2.62 16.08
CA GLU A 476 6.66 -4.06 16.29
C GLU A 476 7.59 -4.44 17.45
N GLN A 477 8.77 -3.82 17.47
CA GLN A 477 9.79 -4.07 18.47
C GLN A 477 10.66 -2.83 18.67
N TYR A 478 11.01 -2.54 19.91
CA TYR A 478 11.97 -1.49 20.30
C TYR A 478 13.02 -2.04 21.28
N GLY A 479 13.97 -1.25 21.67
CA GLY A 479 15.12 -1.70 22.46
C GLY A 479 16.11 -2.50 21.62
N ASN A 480 16.30 -2.14 20.35
CA ASN A 480 17.21 -2.83 19.45
C ASN A 480 17.91 -1.89 18.46
N SER A 481 18.95 -2.39 17.86
CA SER A 481 19.62 -1.78 16.73
C SER A 481 19.75 -2.78 15.59
N PHE A 482 19.60 -2.30 14.37
CA PHE A 482 19.69 -3.11 13.16
C PHE A 482 20.56 -2.42 12.11
N ILE A 483 21.41 -3.21 11.47
CA ILE A 483 22.13 -2.82 10.25
C ILE A 483 21.85 -3.86 9.17
N GLY A 484 21.50 -3.40 7.99
CA GLY A 484 21.21 -4.29 6.88
C GLY A 484 21.64 -3.72 5.54
N THR A 485 21.78 -4.63 4.59
CA THR A 485 22.05 -4.29 3.18
C THR A 485 21.17 -5.10 2.25
N TYR A 486 20.83 -4.49 1.11
CA TYR A 486 20.15 -5.13 0.00
C TYR A 486 20.90 -4.79 -1.28
N LEU A 487 21.23 -5.79 -2.07
CA LEU A 487 21.85 -5.67 -3.39
C LEU A 487 20.97 -6.39 -4.40
N GLN A 488 20.60 -5.74 -5.47
CA GLN A 488 19.81 -6.32 -6.56
C GLN A 488 20.54 -6.15 -7.88
N TYR A 489 20.69 -7.25 -8.62
CA TYR A 489 21.20 -7.27 -9.97
C TYR A 489 20.14 -7.79 -10.93
N SER A 490 19.71 -6.95 -11.88
CA SER A 490 18.73 -7.28 -12.91
C SER A 490 19.43 -7.45 -14.25
N ASN A 491 19.24 -8.59 -14.90
CA ASN A 491 19.82 -8.90 -16.18
C ASN A 491 18.73 -9.21 -17.23
N PRO A 492 18.18 -8.18 -17.88
CA PRO A 492 17.24 -8.35 -18.98
C PRO A 492 17.94 -8.97 -20.18
N ASN A 493 17.24 -9.80 -20.94
CA ASN A 493 17.77 -10.51 -22.09
C ASN A 493 17.10 -10.03 -23.39
N ASN A 494 17.89 -9.44 -24.27
CA ASN A 494 17.46 -8.91 -25.57
C ASN A 494 17.59 -9.94 -26.71
N ASP A 495 18.13 -11.15 -26.45
CA ASP A 495 18.26 -12.18 -27.48
C ASP A 495 16.87 -12.75 -27.83
N GLU A 496 16.42 -12.52 -29.07
CA GLU A 496 15.14 -13.01 -29.57
C GLU A 496 15.05 -14.55 -29.59
N ALA A 497 16.18 -15.23 -29.77
CA ALA A 497 16.24 -16.70 -29.80
C ALA A 497 16.14 -17.34 -28.41
N SER A 498 16.41 -16.59 -27.35
CA SER A 498 16.32 -17.08 -25.99
C SER A 498 14.88 -17.18 -25.51
N SER A 499 14.55 -18.23 -24.78
CA SER A 499 13.26 -18.34 -24.04
C SER A 499 13.22 -17.50 -22.77
N ILE A 500 14.38 -17.09 -22.26
CA ILE A 500 14.52 -16.27 -21.04
C ILE A 500 14.30 -14.80 -21.42
N SER A 501 13.48 -14.09 -20.66
CA SER A 501 13.27 -12.64 -20.79
C SER A 501 14.11 -11.84 -19.80
N GLN A 502 14.22 -12.31 -18.55
CA GLN A 502 14.95 -11.60 -17.49
C GLN A 502 15.42 -12.55 -16.40
N GLN A 503 16.54 -12.21 -15.78
CA GLN A 503 17.06 -12.85 -14.56
C GLN A 503 17.32 -11.77 -13.52
N ASN A 504 16.80 -11.99 -12.32
CA ASN A 504 17.02 -11.11 -11.18
C ASN A 504 17.72 -11.89 -10.07
N TYR A 505 18.68 -11.25 -9.45
CA TYR A 505 19.40 -11.77 -8.29
C TYR A 505 19.30 -10.73 -7.18
N ALA A 506 18.92 -11.13 -5.99
CA ALA A 506 18.98 -10.26 -4.84
C ALA A 506 19.70 -10.92 -3.67
N LEU A 507 20.42 -10.10 -2.92
CA LEU A 507 21.07 -10.46 -1.67
C LEU A 507 20.62 -9.48 -0.60
N ARG A 508 20.04 -9.99 0.47
CA ARG A 508 19.80 -9.26 1.70
C ARG A 508 20.69 -9.82 2.79
N MET A 509 21.26 -8.96 3.60
CA MET A 509 21.99 -9.36 4.81
C MET A 509 21.61 -8.41 5.93
N GLY A 510 21.49 -8.94 7.14
CA GLY A 510 21.14 -8.14 8.31
C GLY A 510 21.76 -8.68 9.59
N TYR A 511 21.98 -7.76 10.52
CA TYR A 511 22.39 -8.03 11.88
C TYR A 511 21.59 -7.14 12.82
N ASP A 512 20.98 -7.73 13.82
CA ASP A 512 20.28 -7.05 14.89
C ASP A 512 21.00 -7.26 16.25
N ARG A 513 20.78 -6.32 17.16
CA ARG A 513 21.32 -6.36 18.52
C ARG A 513 20.35 -5.70 19.48
N SER A 514 20.03 -6.41 20.59
CA SER A 514 19.24 -5.84 21.68
C SER A 514 20.00 -4.77 22.44
N TYR A 515 19.29 -3.89 23.15
CA TYR A 515 19.89 -2.89 24.04
C TYR A 515 20.71 -3.51 25.16
N GLN A 516 20.38 -4.74 25.60
CA GLN A 516 21.14 -5.52 26.58
C GLN A 516 22.45 -6.09 26.01
N GLY A 517 22.71 -5.91 24.73
CA GLY A 517 23.92 -6.34 24.05
C GLY A 517 23.87 -7.75 23.47
N PHE A 518 22.71 -8.42 23.48
CA PHE A 518 22.53 -9.70 22.79
C PHE A 518 22.46 -9.48 21.28
N GLY A 519 23.23 -10.25 20.52
CA GLY A 519 23.13 -10.25 19.07
C GLY A 519 22.12 -11.29 18.60
N GLY A 520 21.19 -10.91 17.73
CA GLY A 520 20.20 -11.80 17.12
C GLY A 520 20.78 -12.70 16.02
N GLY A 521 22.06 -12.52 15.69
CA GLY A 521 22.72 -13.29 14.63
C GLY A 521 22.87 -12.50 13.33
N VAL A 522 23.50 -13.13 12.34
CA VAL A 522 23.61 -12.58 10.98
C VAL A 522 22.82 -13.46 10.03
N GLY A 523 21.76 -12.90 9.46
CA GLY A 523 20.96 -13.53 8.43
C GLY A 523 21.37 -13.08 7.02
N ALA A 524 21.18 -13.97 6.06
CA ALA A 524 21.27 -13.68 4.63
C ALA A 524 20.12 -14.32 3.87
N THR A 525 19.51 -13.56 2.96
CA THR A 525 18.52 -14.05 1.99
C THR A 525 19.11 -13.91 0.59
N LEU A 526 19.10 -14.99 -0.16
CA LEU A 526 19.42 -15.03 -1.56
C LEU A 526 18.14 -15.28 -2.36
N GLU A 527 17.83 -14.40 -3.30
CA GLU A 527 16.68 -14.55 -4.19
C GLU A 527 17.18 -14.67 -5.64
N TYR A 528 16.63 -15.63 -6.34
CA TYR A 528 16.81 -15.78 -7.78
C TYR A 528 15.47 -15.88 -8.47
N GLU A 529 15.23 -14.99 -9.41
CA GLU A 529 14.02 -14.99 -10.23
C GLU A 529 14.41 -15.17 -11.70
N LEU A 530 13.76 -16.11 -12.35
CA LEU A 530 13.89 -16.39 -13.78
C LEU A 530 12.54 -16.21 -14.46
N SER A 531 12.42 -15.17 -15.27
CA SER A 531 11.24 -14.87 -16.08
C SER A 531 11.44 -15.34 -17.51
N PHE A 532 10.43 -15.98 -18.09
CA PHE A 532 10.44 -16.48 -19.46
C PHE A 532 9.54 -15.65 -20.36
N LYS A 533 9.84 -15.61 -21.65
CA LYS A 533 9.04 -14.89 -22.67
C LYS A 533 7.59 -15.42 -22.79
N ASN A 534 7.36 -16.67 -22.45
CA ASN A 534 6.02 -17.28 -22.42
C ASN A 534 5.24 -16.96 -21.15
N SER A 535 5.69 -16.00 -20.33
CA SER A 535 5.13 -15.61 -19.05
C SER A 535 5.22 -16.64 -17.91
N SER A 536 5.94 -17.76 -18.09
CA SER A 536 6.29 -18.62 -16.95
C SER A 536 7.38 -17.97 -16.10
N ARG A 537 7.44 -18.34 -14.82
CA ARG A 537 8.36 -17.77 -13.84
C ARG A 537 8.84 -18.85 -12.87
N LEU A 538 10.10 -18.84 -12.56
CA LEU A 538 10.73 -19.64 -11.52
C LEU A 538 11.33 -18.70 -10.48
N GLU A 539 10.99 -18.90 -9.22
CA GLU A 539 11.54 -18.18 -8.08
C GLU A 539 12.21 -19.17 -7.14
N ILE A 540 13.40 -18.82 -6.67
CA ILE A 540 14.13 -19.58 -5.67
C ILE A 540 14.57 -18.59 -4.61
N GLU A 541 14.15 -18.83 -3.37
CA GLU A 541 14.54 -18.06 -2.20
C GLU A 541 15.27 -18.98 -1.21
N CYS A 542 16.40 -18.50 -0.70
CA CYS A 542 17.16 -19.19 0.34
C CYS A 542 17.43 -18.21 1.48
N ASN A 543 16.82 -18.46 2.63
CA ASN A 543 17.08 -17.78 3.88
C ASN A 543 18.07 -18.58 4.70
N CYS A 544 19.16 -17.96 5.12
CA CYS A 544 20.24 -18.65 5.84
C CYS A 544 20.72 -17.82 7.03
N THR A 545 20.85 -18.42 8.18
CA THR A 545 21.61 -17.87 9.30
C THR A 545 23.10 -18.14 9.08
N LEU A 546 23.88 -17.09 8.86
CA LEU A 546 25.35 -17.19 8.69
C LEU A 546 26.07 -17.32 10.03
N PHE A 547 25.62 -16.56 11.03
CA PHE A 547 26.11 -16.63 12.40
C PHE A 547 24.93 -16.71 13.35
N ARG A 548 24.93 -17.72 14.22
CA ARG A 548 23.88 -17.90 15.23
C ARG A 548 23.83 -16.74 16.20
N GLY A 549 22.66 -16.47 16.72
CA GLY A 549 22.40 -15.39 17.66
C GLY A 549 21.47 -15.83 18.77
N LYS A 550 21.02 -14.85 19.53
CA LYS A 550 20.10 -15.00 20.65
C LYS A 550 18.75 -14.44 20.31
N ASP A 551 17.70 -15.23 20.50
CA ASP A 551 16.34 -14.74 20.42
C ASP A 551 15.93 -14.24 21.81
N TYR A 552 15.63 -12.96 21.91
CA TYR A 552 15.21 -12.25 23.12
C TYR A 552 13.76 -11.75 23.03
N VAL A 553 13.08 -12.04 21.94
CA VAL A 553 11.70 -11.58 21.66
C VAL A 553 10.69 -12.63 22.09
N GLU A 554 10.88 -13.87 21.66
CA GLU A 554 9.93 -14.95 21.91
C GLU A 554 9.83 -15.32 23.40
N THR A 555 10.80 -14.94 24.23
CA THR A 555 10.72 -15.10 25.69
C THR A 555 9.64 -14.26 26.34
N ARG A 556 9.19 -13.16 25.69
CA ARG A 556 8.15 -12.21 26.15
C ARG A 556 8.40 -11.62 27.54
N ASN A 557 9.61 -11.78 28.09
CA ASN A 557 9.99 -11.29 29.38
C ASN A 557 11.04 -10.16 29.24
N TYR A 558 10.56 -8.93 29.22
CA TYR A 558 11.40 -7.76 29.06
C TYR A 558 12.08 -7.30 30.37
N ILE A 559 11.69 -7.85 31.53
CA ILE A 559 12.19 -7.43 32.84
C ILE A 559 13.49 -8.17 33.19
N ASP A 560 13.46 -9.51 33.13
CA ASP A 560 14.59 -10.37 33.51
C ASP A 560 15.48 -10.72 32.31
N SER A 561 15.07 -10.31 31.12
CA SER A 561 15.83 -10.43 29.86
C SER A 561 16.41 -11.81 29.57
N PRO A 562 15.63 -12.89 29.71
CA PRO A 562 16.08 -14.18 29.27
C PRO A 562 16.18 -14.18 27.73
N TYR A 563 17.00 -15.06 27.22
CA TYR A 563 17.14 -15.28 25.77
C TYR A 563 17.18 -16.77 25.45
N LEU A 564 16.88 -17.08 24.21
CA LEU A 564 17.03 -18.42 23.65
C LEU A 564 18.27 -18.45 22.75
N GLU A 565 19.13 -19.44 22.88
CA GLU A 565 20.23 -19.67 21.95
C GLU A 565 19.65 -20.26 20.65
N SER A 566 19.66 -19.52 19.56
CA SER A 566 19.14 -19.95 18.27
C SER A 566 20.06 -20.97 17.61
N LEU A 567 19.53 -22.06 17.10
CA LEU A 567 20.24 -23.02 16.24
C LEU A 567 20.42 -22.50 14.80
N GLY A 568 19.88 -21.33 14.53
CA GLY A 568 19.81 -20.71 13.20
C GLY A 568 18.59 -21.19 12.43
N ASN A 569 18.13 -20.32 11.53
CA ASN A 569 17.04 -20.60 10.60
C ASN A 569 17.61 -20.76 9.19
N HIS A 570 17.23 -21.83 8.50
CA HIS A 570 17.54 -22.06 7.10
C HIS A 570 16.27 -22.47 6.39
N GLU A 571 15.97 -21.80 5.31
CA GLU A 571 14.77 -22.03 4.52
C GLU A 571 15.14 -22.03 3.03
N LEU A 572 14.59 -22.95 2.28
CA LEU A 572 14.67 -22.99 0.83
C LEU A 572 13.24 -23.08 0.29
N GLU A 573 12.86 -22.10 -0.48
CA GLU A 573 11.57 -22.09 -1.18
C GLU A 573 11.79 -22.06 -2.69
N ILE A 574 11.03 -22.86 -3.41
CA ILE A 574 11.02 -22.91 -4.88
C ILE A 574 9.57 -22.76 -5.33
N GLU A 575 9.30 -21.73 -6.11
CA GLU A 575 7.99 -21.53 -6.72
C GLU A 575 8.11 -21.52 -8.25
N TYR A 576 7.23 -22.26 -8.93
CA TYR A 576 7.13 -22.26 -10.37
C TYR A 576 5.70 -21.96 -10.82
N SER A 577 5.57 -20.92 -11.64
CA SER A 577 4.32 -20.56 -12.32
C SER A 577 4.40 -20.93 -13.79
N THR A 578 3.41 -21.69 -14.29
CA THR A 578 3.36 -22.07 -15.71
C THR A 578 3.06 -20.88 -16.61
N PRO A 579 3.25 -21.01 -17.95
CA PRO A 579 2.77 -20.00 -18.86
C PRO A 579 1.30 -19.68 -18.64
N ARG A 580 0.95 -18.41 -18.80
CA ARG A 580 -0.44 -17.97 -18.77
C ARG A 580 -1.11 -18.38 -20.07
N THR A 581 -2.14 -19.21 -19.98
CA THR A 581 -3.02 -19.50 -21.10
C THR A 581 -4.28 -18.65 -21.00
N ASN A 582 -5.12 -18.67 -22.03
CA ASN A 582 -6.40 -17.96 -22.00
C ASN A 582 -7.34 -18.46 -20.89
N MET A 583 -7.14 -19.69 -20.38
CA MET A 583 -8.02 -20.31 -19.39
C MET A 583 -7.35 -20.61 -18.06
N PHE A 584 -6.07 -20.98 -18.05
CA PHE A 584 -5.41 -21.51 -16.85
C PHE A 584 -3.99 -20.96 -16.65
N GLN A 585 -3.61 -20.82 -15.39
CA GLN A 585 -2.22 -20.72 -14.93
C GLN A 585 -2.07 -21.58 -13.67
N HIS A 586 -1.07 -22.45 -13.65
CA HIS A 586 -0.77 -23.29 -12.51
C HIS A 586 0.42 -22.70 -11.73
N ARG A 587 0.41 -22.89 -10.42
CA ARG A 587 1.49 -22.52 -9.51
C ARG A 587 1.85 -23.71 -8.65
N PHE A 588 3.13 -24.00 -8.53
CA PHE A 588 3.69 -25.07 -7.71
C PHE A 588 4.67 -24.45 -6.71
N LYS A 589 4.60 -24.91 -5.46
CA LYS A 589 5.45 -24.46 -4.38
C LYS A 589 6.06 -25.65 -3.67
N LEU A 590 7.37 -25.59 -3.41
CA LEU A 590 8.10 -26.52 -2.56
C LEU A 590 8.92 -25.71 -1.56
N GLY A 591 8.84 -26.10 -0.29
CA GLY A 591 9.57 -25.46 0.80
C GLY A 591 10.23 -26.50 1.71
N TYR A 592 11.39 -26.14 2.21
CA TYR A 592 12.08 -26.82 3.28
C TYR A 592 12.63 -25.81 4.26
N GLU A 593 12.39 -26.03 5.55
CA GLU A 593 12.88 -25.13 6.60
C GLU A 593 13.50 -25.92 7.75
N THR A 594 14.51 -25.34 8.39
CA THR A 594 15.04 -25.80 9.68
C THR A 594 15.23 -24.62 10.60
N SER A 595 14.83 -24.81 11.87
CA SER A 595 14.98 -23.81 12.93
C SER A 595 15.20 -24.51 14.27
N GLY A 596 15.15 -23.79 15.39
CA GLY A 596 15.16 -24.37 16.72
C GLY A 596 16.03 -23.61 17.71
N TYR A 597 16.03 -24.13 18.94
CA TYR A 597 16.77 -23.53 20.04
C TYR A 597 17.60 -24.59 20.78
N GLU A 598 18.72 -24.16 21.39
CA GLU A 598 19.50 -25.00 22.29
C GLU A 598 18.72 -25.29 23.58
N THR A 599 18.79 -26.52 24.06
CA THR A 599 18.14 -26.92 25.30
C THR A 599 19.17 -27.19 26.40
N SER A 600 18.93 -26.69 27.62
CA SER A 600 19.86 -26.82 28.74
C SER A 600 19.85 -28.21 29.40
N ASP A 601 18.77 -28.99 29.23
CA ASP A 601 18.54 -30.23 29.99
C ASP A 601 18.89 -31.53 29.27
N THR A 602 19.15 -31.46 27.99
CA THR A 602 19.52 -32.62 27.18
C THR A 602 20.70 -32.25 26.28
N ASN A 603 21.66 -33.11 26.14
CA ASN A 603 22.76 -32.97 25.16
C ASN A 603 22.27 -33.05 23.70
N SER A 604 20.99 -32.83 23.45
CA SER A 604 20.36 -32.87 22.13
C SER A 604 19.68 -31.56 21.85
N ASP A 605 20.20 -30.83 20.88
CA ASP A 605 19.52 -29.68 20.27
C ASP A 605 18.18 -30.14 19.69
N LEU A 606 17.09 -29.45 20.04
CA LEU A 606 15.79 -29.69 19.42
C LEU A 606 15.68 -28.87 18.14
N ARG A 607 16.13 -29.46 17.06
CA ARG A 607 16.01 -28.88 15.73
C ARG A 607 14.62 -29.16 15.17
N SER A 608 13.96 -28.12 14.73
CA SER A 608 12.72 -28.19 13.96
C SER A 608 13.04 -28.40 12.49
N GLU A 609 12.30 -29.27 11.82
CA GLU A 609 12.39 -29.50 10.38
C GLU A 609 11.00 -29.42 9.79
N GLY A 610 10.83 -28.60 8.76
CA GLY A 610 9.56 -28.34 8.10
C GLY A 610 9.62 -28.58 6.60
N HIS A 611 8.49 -29.01 6.03
CA HIS A 611 8.30 -29.17 4.59
C HIS A 611 7.00 -28.52 4.17
N THR A 612 7.02 -27.87 3.00
CA THR A 612 5.83 -27.27 2.38
C THR A 612 5.68 -27.78 0.96
N ILE A 613 4.48 -28.22 0.62
CA ILE A 613 4.09 -28.53 -0.75
C ILE A 613 2.83 -27.75 -1.07
N GLY A 614 2.86 -26.99 -2.16
CA GLY A 614 1.72 -26.15 -2.57
C GLY A 614 1.38 -26.33 -4.03
N TYR A 615 0.06 -26.28 -4.34
CA TYR A 615 -0.45 -26.26 -5.70
C TYR A 615 -1.62 -25.29 -5.79
N GLY A 616 -1.52 -24.31 -6.71
CA GLY A 616 -2.55 -23.34 -6.99
C GLY A 616 -2.94 -23.32 -8.46
N ILE A 617 -4.15 -22.87 -8.74
CA ILE A 617 -4.65 -22.70 -10.11
C ILE A 617 -5.50 -21.45 -10.23
N LEU A 618 -5.19 -20.63 -11.22
CA LEU A 618 -6.03 -19.54 -11.68
C LEU A 618 -6.82 -20.02 -12.90
N MET A 619 -8.16 -19.91 -12.83
CA MET A 619 -9.06 -20.30 -13.91
C MET A 619 -9.86 -19.09 -14.38
N LYS A 620 -9.75 -18.76 -15.66
CA LYS A 620 -10.63 -17.82 -16.35
C LYS A 620 -11.74 -18.61 -17.03
N ILE A 621 -12.92 -18.65 -16.43
CA ILE A 621 -14.07 -19.40 -16.96
C ILE A 621 -14.73 -18.62 -18.08
N SER A 622 -14.85 -17.30 -17.93
CA SER A 622 -15.38 -16.39 -18.96
C SER A 622 -14.80 -14.99 -18.75
N GLU A 623 -15.16 -14.04 -19.58
CA GLU A 623 -14.78 -12.63 -19.44
C GLU A 623 -15.29 -12.01 -18.11
N ASN A 624 -16.41 -12.55 -17.60
CA ASN A 624 -17.08 -12.06 -16.40
C ASN A 624 -16.92 -12.97 -15.17
N LEU A 625 -16.26 -14.13 -15.30
CA LEU A 625 -16.12 -15.09 -14.21
C LEU A 625 -14.69 -15.60 -14.12
N LYS A 626 -14.10 -15.37 -12.97
CA LYS A 626 -12.76 -15.82 -12.61
C LYS A 626 -12.84 -16.60 -11.31
N ILE A 627 -12.11 -17.69 -11.23
CA ILE A 627 -11.91 -18.48 -10.01
C ILE A 627 -10.42 -18.59 -9.77
N PHE A 628 -10.01 -18.20 -8.59
CA PHE A 628 -8.67 -18.42 -8.11
C PHE A 628 -8.71 -19.36 -6.92
N LEU A 629 -8.13 -20.54 -7.08
CA LEU A 629 -7.82 -21.42 -5.98
C LEU A 629 -6.43 -21.02 -5.47
N SER A 630 -6.38 -20.46 -4.29
CA SER A 630 -5.12 -20.23 -3.57
C SER A 630 -4.39 -21.56 -3.46
N PRO A 631 -3.04 -21.57 -3.39
CA PRO A 631 -2.34 -22.82 -3.23
C PRO A 631 -2.97 -23.67 -2.13
N LEU A 632 -3.37 -24.89 -2.46
CA LEU A 632 -3.60 -25.91 -1.46
C LEU A 632 -2.22 -26.23 -0.90
N GLU A 633 -1.93 -25.73 0.28
CA GLU A 633 -0.64 -25.94 0.93
C GLU A 633 -0.77 -27.00 2.02
N TYR A 634 0.11 -27.96 1.96
CA TYR A 634 0.35 -28.91 3.04
C TYR A 634 1.71 -28.62 3.66
N GLN A 635 1.71 -28.32 4.95
CA GLN A 635 2.90 -27.99 5.71
C GLN A 635 3.05 -28.97 6.88
N THR A 636 4.25 -29.45 7.07
CA THR A 636 4.65 -30.24 8.25
C THR A 636 5.82 -29.56 8.93
N GLN A 637 5.88 -29.64 10.25
CA GLN A 637 7.01 -29.15 11.03
C GLN A 637 7.18 -29.97 12.31
N SER A 638 8.30 -30.66 12.43
CA SER A 638 8.65 -31.40 13.65
C SER A 638 9.27 -30.44 14.67
N ASN A 639 9.10 -30.76 15.96
CA ASN A 639 9.69 -29.99 17.05
C ASN A 639 9.43 -28.48 16.98
N TRP A 640 8.27 -28.09 16.50
CA TRP A 640 7.89 -26.67 16.47
C TRP A 640 7.79 -26.12 17.88
N SER A 641 8.60 -25.09 18.18
CA SER A 641 8.67 -24.45 19.49
C SER A 641 7.61 -23.38 19.64
N VAL A 642 6.81 -23.46 20.70
CA VAL A 642 5.75 -22.48 21.00
C VAL A 642 5.84 -22.03 22.44
N TRP A 643 5.89 -20.72 22.66
CA TRP A 643 5.80 -20.16 24.01
C TRP A 643 4.45 -20.48 24.67
N ARG A 644 4.47 -20.83 25.94
CA ARG A 644 3.27 -21.15 26.72
C ARG A 644 3.03 -20.18 27.88
N THR A 645 3.97 -20.05 28.77
CA THR A 645 3.91 -19.13 29.91
C THR A 645 5.31 -18.91 30.48
N ASP A 646 5.59 -17.73 30.99
CA ASP A 646 6.87 -17.33 31.55
C ASP A 646 8.07 -17.75 30.67
N ASN A 647 8.91 -18.69 31.12
CA ASN A 647 10.04 -19.22 30.36
C ASN A 647 9.78 -20.65 29.85
N LEU A 648 8.52 -21.07 29.78
CA LEU A 648 8.14 -22.41 29.34
C LEU A 648 7.78 -22.43 27.87
N PHE A 649 8.47 -23.27 27.10
CA PHE A 649 8.18 -23.56 25.69
C PHE A 649 7.70 -25.01 25.56
N GLY A 650 6.68 -25.21 24.73
CA GLY A 650 6.24 -26.52 24.29
C GLY A 650 6.80 -26.82 22.91
N TYR A 651 7.13 -28.08 22.66
CA TYR A 651 7.53 -28.61 21.37
C TYR A 651 6.44 -29.49 20.80
N TYR A 652 6.09 -29.25 19.55
CA TYR A 652 4.96 -29.87 18.88
C TYR A 652 5.34 -30.34 17.49
N ASP A 653 4.74 -31.39 17.04
CA ASP A 653 4.71 -31.74 15.64
C ASP A 653 3.49 -31.02 15.05
N LYS A 654 3.72 -30.14 14.07
CA LYS A 654 2.69 -29.33 13.42
C LYS A 654 2.37 -29.94 12.07
N GLU A 655 1.10 -30.11 11.81
CA GLU A 655 0.57 -30.44 10.51
C GLU A 655 -0.50 -29.41 10.14
N MET A 656 -0.40 -28.83 8.96
CA MET A 656 -1.31 -27.77 8.54
C MET A 656 -1.71 -27.96 7.07
N ILE A 657 -2.99 -27.87 6.81
CA ILE A 657 -3.55 -27.77 5.46
C ILE A 657 -4.23 -26.42 5.35
N SER A 658 -3.88 -25.66 4.34
CA SER A 658 -4.52 -24.37 4.05
C SER A 658 -4.92 -24.29 2.59
N SER A 659 -6.07 -23.69 2.32
CA SER A 659 -6.54 -23.38 0.95
C SER A 659 -7.52 -22.22 0.99
N GLY A 660 -7.57 -21.45 -0.09
CA GLY A 660 -8.54 -20.38 -0.27
C GLY A 660 -9.19 -20.49 -1.66
N ILE A 661 -10.43 -20.07 -1.76
CA ILE A 661 -11.16 -19.96 -3.02
C ILE A 661 -11.65 -18.53 -3.14
N ASN A 662 -11.21 -17.84 -4.18
CA ASN A 662 -11.71 -16.51 -4.53
C ASN A 662 -12.50 -16.63 -5.82
N LEU A 663 -13.71 -16.09 -5.80
CA LEU A 663 -14.59 -16.08 -6.96
C LEU A 663 -15.02 -14.65 -7.25
N ASP A 664 -14.66 -14.16 -8.43
CA ASP A 664 -15.07 -12.86 -8.95
C ASP A 664 -16.09 -13.08 -10.08
N TRP A 665 -17.35 -12.68 -9.86
CA TRP A 665 -18.41 -12.82 -10.83
C TRP A 665 -19.12 -11.49 -11.08
N PHE A 666 -19.00 -10.98 -12.31
CA PHE A 666 -19.65 -9.76 -12.77
C PHE A 666 -20.97 -10.06 -13.46
N ILE A 667 -22.08 -9.62 -12.87
CA ILE A 667 -23.44 -9.79 -13.38
C ILE A 667 -23.86 -8.48 -14.07
N GLY A 668 -23.49 -8.31 -15.36
CA GLY A 668 -23.70 -7.06 -16.09
C GLY A 668 -22.66 -6.00 -15.77
N ASP A 669 -22.98 -4.72 -16.08
CA ASP A 669 -22.01 -3.62 -15.98
C ASP A 669 -22.00 -2.91 -14.62
N ARG A 670 -22.93 -3.26 -13.71
CA ARG A 670 -23.12 -2.55 -12.43
C ARG A 670 -23.31 -3.47 -11.23
N GLN A 671 -23.22 -4.77 -11.40
CA GLN A 671 -23.41 -5.73 -10.32
C GLN A 671 -22.24 -6.70 -10.28
N GLU A 672 -21.65 -6.81 -9.13
CA GLU A 672 -20.52 -7.67 -8.83
C GLU A 672 -20.86 -8.55 -7.63
N THR A 673 -20.45 -9.81 -7.67
CA THR A 673 -20.44 -10.71 -6.52
C THR A 673 -19.03 -11.21 -6.32
N VAL A 674 -18.47 -10.91 -5.16
CA VAL A 674 -17.15 -11.38 -4.73
C VAL A 674 -17.36 -12.29 -3.52
N SER A 675 -16.75 -13.46 -3.56
CA SER A 675 -16.77 -14.41 -2.45
C SER A 675 -15.36 -14.88 -2.13
N TYR A 676 -14.97 -14.72 -0.88
CA TYR A 676 -13.72 -15.23 -0.33
C TYR A 676 -14.02 -16.29 0.72
N THR A 677 -13.37 -17.43 0.61
CA THR A 677 -13.44 -18.48 1.62
C THR A 677 -12.05 -19.00 1.91
N HIS A 678 -11.61 -18.89 3.15
CA HIS A 678 -10.36 -19.45 3.63
C HIS A 678 -10.66 -20.64 4.55
N LEU A 679 -10.10 -21.79 4.24
CA LEU A 679 -10.11 -22.96 5.10
C LEU A 679 -8.71 -23.20 5.61
N ARG A 680 -8.55 -23.26 6.92
CA ARG A 680 -7.30 -23.60 7.60
C ARG A 680 -7.60 -24.63 8.68
N ALA A 681 -7.03 -25.80 8.56
CA ALA A 681 -7.11 -26.85 9.56
C ALA A 681 -5.75 -27.09 10.18
N HIS A 682 -5.69 -27.13 11.51
CA HIS A 682 -4.50 -27.49 12.29
C HIS A 682 -4.79 -28.77 13.06
N GLU A 683 -3.93 -29.73 12.92
CA GLU A 683 -3.81 -30.83 13.88
C GLU A 683 -2.47 -30.67 14.64
N THR A 684 -2.55 -30.64 15.97
CA THR A 684 -1.39 -30.56 16.88
C THR A 684 -1.25 -31.87 17.67
#